data_d3a8c2f4acd28bda57b5fed57ce7045e
#
_entry.id   d3a8c2f4acd28bda57b5fed57ce7045e
#
_cell.length_a   1.000
_cell.length_b   1.000
_cell.length_c   1.000
_cell.angle_alpha   90.00
_cell.angle_beta   90.00
_cell.angle_gamma   90.00
#
_symmetry.space_group_name_H-M   'P 1'
#
loop_
_entity.id
_entity.type
_entity.pdbx_description
1 polymer ?
#
loop_
_entity_poly.entity_id
_entity_poly.type
_entity_poly.pdbx_seq_one_letter_code
_entity_poly.pdbx_strand_id
1 'polypeptide(L)'
;MAAYGTTSGLRTGIALMLVALLSLAGCLGGSGSTTEAGDESGPVTIEVWHTFAAESKEENVFLQSVKAFEALHPNITVEVTMVPFGDADNLFMTAAQGGEAPDLMRLSSDQLGAIGEVRVDGYPLLEDLRPHLTPLQRGEFDERALHAMRYGESLYGLPASQDSLSLVYNKALFDARGVAYPDASWTQHDLLEAAEALTYQDVQGLALPVKNAYWWFGFQAGYNGSLFGPDGAPSLNSSGSADALQWLLDLELEHGVVATGTQTEGMKNQFIASKAAMIVDGPWNWATYEASRLDVGQAMLPTIQETGERVAPLVTYKGWTVSKQSAHKLAAVDLALYLSSSEVQKSFALDTYTLPTHLALAEDPDINDDVVLSGFLDQINAGTPAPTTRAMAMVYGPLVTAFEQVYTETASADEALQGANEELNSLIDGLQRAAPPPTNEGYRTVNVNFTTDGSTGYTVLVDGVTHSTLSQNLSLPDPLPAYDRCTADGVEMPASPSQRLLPSGTVLVECALTGMVPNTVHQVSIVGDSGTVFEAELTTTVGDVLPTAGDTSPVLFALGAIFLSLIVLLGYGRAMDVRAGRLHAKSAHAYIAPAMLALAMLTFYPVLYGFWLSFTDADATRLGDQAFIGLANFIEVFTSSGFLRVTLFTLVWTVANVTAHVGLGLFLAMVLQHGRIRGKTAYRTILLLPWAIPSYISVLVWKGMFQPEGLVNDVLGTNLHFLAEPTGAQIVVIFVNIWLGVPFMMMSLSGALQALPSDMYEAAKLDGVGAWDTFRHLTLPNLKSALVPLSLLGFIWTFNMFNVIYLLTDGGPDLYFGEPGQTDILITYVYDVAFRDGAYGVAAAWSVVIFMMLLAFSWTYMKRTNATEAAA
;
A
#
# COMPACT_ATOMS: atom_id res chain seq x y z
N MET A 1 59.07 4.49 30.30
CA MET A 1 58.04 5.52 30.14
C MET A 1 57.22 5.15 28.89
N ALA A 2 56.27 4.28 29.02
CA ALA A 2 55.25 4.00 28.01
C ALA A 2 54.20 3.02 28.59
N ALA A 3 53.37 3.45 29.50
CA ALA A 3 52.34 2.60 30.09
C ALA A 3 51.15 3.40 30.67
N TYR A 4 50.79 4.54 30.07
CA TYR A 4 49.66 5.36 30.59
C TYR A 4 48.66 5.83 29.52
N GLY A 5 48.70 5.29 28.28
CA GLY A 5 47.82 5.77 27.19
C GLY A 5 46.58 4.93 26.83
N THR A 6 46.47 3.72 27.33
CA THR A 6 45.46 2.75 26.79
C THR A 6 44.18 2.60 27.62
N THR A 7 44.13 3.13 28.85
CA THR A 7 42.94 3.00 29.71
C THR A 7 41.94 4.13 29.54
N SER A 8 42.34 5.29 28.99
CA SER A 8 41.41 6.42 28.77
C SER A 8 40.53 6.21 27.59
N GLY A 9 41.01 5.66 26.48
CA GLY A 9 40.22 5.40 25.26
C GLY A 9 39.12 4.34 25.45
N LEU A 10 39.42 3.31 26.26
CA LEU A 10 38.43 2.28 26.57
C LEU A 10 37.32 2.81 27.48
N ARG A 11 37.67 3.66 28.45
CA ARG A 11 36.71 4.31 29.34
C ARG A 11 35.82 5.31 28.59
N THR A 12 36.39 6.07 27.66
CA THR A 12 35.64 7.01 26.80
C THR A 12 34.73 6.27 25.82
N GLY A 13 35.17 5.15 25.21
CA GLY A 13 34.34 4.31 24.35
C GLY A 13 33.15 3.64 25.07
N ILE A 14 33.40 3.13 26.30
CA ILE A 14 32.37 2.55 27.15
C ILE A 14 31.38 3.63 27.64
N ALA A 15 31.88 4.81 27.97
CA ALA A 15 31.04 5.95 28.39
C ALA A 15 30.17 6.48 27.23
N LEU A 16 30.74 6.60 26.02
CA LEU A 16 29.95 6.95 24.81
C LEU A 16 28.93 5.89 24.43
N MET A 17 29.26 4.61 24.59
CA MET A 17 28.34 3.51 24.35
C MET A 17 27.22 3.43 25.42
N LEU A 18 27.54 3.72 26.68
CA LEU A 18 26.56 3.85 27.78
C LEU A 18 25.68 5.09 27.60
N VAL A 19 26.21 6.20 27.10
CA VAL A 19 25.42 7.40 26.77
C VAL A 19 24.52 7.14 25.55
N ALA A 20 24.99 6.41 24.53
CA ALA A 20 24.16 6.01 23.39
C ALA A 20 23.07 4.98 23.79
N LEU A 21 23.40 4.04 24.70
CA LEU A 21 22.41 3.10 25.26
C LEU A 21 21.42 3.79 26.21
N LEU A 22 21.84 4.80 26.96
CA LEU A 22 20.96 5.61 27.81
C LEU A 22 20.10 6.58 26.99
N SER A 23 20.57 7.09 25.87
CA SER A 23 19.75 7.87 24.93
C SER A 23 18.78 6.98 24.16
N LEU A 24 19.15 5.77 23.76
CA LEU A 24 18.22 4.76 23.21
C LEU A 24 17.22 4.27 24.25
N ALA A 25 17.64 4.07 25.50
CA ALA A 25 16.72 3.74 26.60
C ALA A 25 15.82 4.93 26.99
N GLY A 26 16.27 6.16 26.79
CA GLY A 26 15.47 7.38 26.98
C GLY A 26 14.39 7.56 25.88
N CYS A 27 14.67 7.09 24.67
CA CYS A 27 13.67 7.02 23.58
C CYS A 27 12.73 5.80 23.71
N LEU A 28 13.14 4.72 24.42
CA LEU A 28 12.33 3.51 24.64
C LEU A 28 11.68 3.46 26.03
N GLY A 29 11.96 4.42 26.90
CA GLY A 29 11.49 4.50 28.27
C GLY A 29 10.30 5.43 28.45
N GLY A 30 9.31 5.39 27.60
CA GLY A 30 7.99 5.88 27.90
C GLY A 30 7.38 4.96 28.95
N SER A 31 7.54 5.30 30.26
CA SER A 31 6.70 4.72 31.30
C SER A 31 5.25 4.95 30.90
N GLY A 32 4.45 3.90 30.84
CA GLY A 32 3.01 3.99 30.61
C GLY A 32 2.31 4.88 31.66
N SER A 33 2.39 6.17 31.44
CA SER A 33 1.42 7.12 31.93
C SER A 33 0.38 7.28 30.82
N THR A 34 -0.87 7.04 31.11
CA THR A 34 -1.99 7.55 30.32
C THR A 34 -1.71 9.02 30.04
N THR A 35 -1.21 9.33 28.85
CA THR A 35 -1.01 10.71 28.42
C THR A 35 -2.40 11.14 27.92
N GLU A 36 -3.07 11.99 28.68
CA GLU A 36 -4.21 12.74 28.14
C GLU A 36 -3.68 13.60 27.00
N ALA A 37 -4.39 13.64 25.87
CA ALA A 37 -4.11 14.57 24.78
C ALA A 37 -4.12 15.98 25.40
N GLY A 38 -2.98 16.67 25.32
CA GLY A 38 -2.72 17.86 26.12
C GLY A 38 -3.57 19.06 25.72
N ASP A 39 -3.52 20.06 26.57
CA ASP A 39 -3.99 21.42 26.25
C ASP A 39 -3.20 21.94 25.03
N GLU A 40 -3.85 22.03 23.87
CA GLU A 40 -3.26 22.50 22.59
C GLU A 40 -3.10 24.04 22.55
N SER A 41 -3.02 24.70 23.69
CA SER A 41 -2.79 26.16 23.78
C SER A 41 -1.37 26.60 23.40
N GLY A 42 -0.41 25.65 23.25
CA GLY A 42 0.98 25.86 22.85
C GLY A 42 1.22 25.70 21.35
N PRO A 43 2.49 25.89 20.87
CA PRO A 43 2.85 25.54 19.52
C PRO A 43 2.69 24.04 19.26
N VAL A 44 2.01 23.67 18.16
CA VAL A 44 1.69 22.32 17.75
C VAL A 44 2.31 22.06 16.38
N THR A 45 2.88 20.88 16.18
CA THR A 45 3.29 20.41 14.85
C THR A 45 2.43 19.22 14.47
N ILE A 46 1.81 19.26 13.28
CA ILE A 46 0.98 18.19 12.72
C ILE A 46 1.73 17.57 11.55
N GLU A 47 1.91 16.25 11.57
CA GLU A 47 2.42 15.49 10.44
C GLU A 47 1.27 15.07 9.52
N VAL A 48 1.37 15.43 8.24
CA VAL A 48 0.35 15.13 7.22
C VAL A 48 0.93 14.28 6.11
N TRP A 49 0.31 13.12 5.84
CA TRP A 49 0.63 12.34 4.64
C TRP A 49 -0.43 12.55 3.56
N HIS A 50 0.04 12.78 2.33
CA HIS A 50 -0.84 12.96 1.18
C HIS A 50 -0.43 12.09 -0.01
N THR A 51 -1.37 11.84 -0.90
CA THR A 51 -1.22 10.95 -2.06
C THR A 51 -1.24 11.69 -3.40
N PHE A 52 -1.09 13.00 -3.40
CA PHE A 52 -0.94 13.78 -4.62
C PHE A 52 0.42 13.50 -5.26
N ALA A 53 0.46 13.38 -6.60
CA ALA A 53 1.71 13.15 -7.32
C ALA A 53 2.67 14.34 -7.12
N ALA A 54 3.96 14.04 -6.91
CA ALA A 54 4.97 15.07 -6.71
C ALA A 54 5.03 16.06 -7.87
N GLU A 55 5.15 17.35 -7.54
CA GLU A 55 5.19 18.45 -8.50
C GLU A 55 3.93 18.61 -9.38
N SER A 56 2.82 17.92 -9.03
CA SER A 56 1.54 18.07 -9.72
C SER A 56 0.84 19.39 -9.39
N LYS A 57 -0.15 19.77 -10.22
CA LYS A 57 -1.01 20.91 -9.90
C LYS A 57 -1.79 20.69 -8.60
N GLU A 58 -2.26 19.46 -8.36
CA GLU A 58 -2.98 19.08 -7.14
C GLU A 58 -2.13 19.26 -5.89
N GLU A 59 -0.88 18.79 -5.90
CA GLU A 59 0.06 18.99 -4.79
C GLU A 59 0.30 20.49 -4.54
N ASN A 60 0.43 21.29 -5.60
CA ASN A 60 0.62 22.73 -5.46
C ASN A 60 -0.58 23.43 -4.79
N VAL A 61 -1.82 23.09 -5.18
CA VAL A 61 -3.05 23.61 -4.54
C VAL A 61 -3.10 23.17 -3.08
N PHE A 62 -2.79 21.91 -2.78
CA PHE A 62 -2.72 21.40 -1.42
C PHE A 62 -1.71 22.16 -0.55
N LEU A 63 -0.47 22.33 -1.04
CA LEU A 63 0.58 23.05 -0.31
C LEU A 63 0.24 24.54 -0.09
N GLN A 64 -0.48 25.16 -1.02
CA GLN A 64 -0.99 26.51 -0.84
C GLN A 64 -2.08 26.56 0.23
N SER A 65 -2.99 25.60 0.24
CA SER A 65 -4.03 25.47 1.26
C SER A 65 -3.45 25.25 2.66
N VAL A 66 -2.42 24.39 2.78
CA VAL A 66 -1.70 24.21 4.04
C VAL A 66 -1.09 25.51 4.55
N LYS A 67 -0.41 26.28 3.68
CA LYS A 67 0.14 27.60 4.05
C LYS A 67 -0.93 28.61 4.45
N ALA A 68 -2.09 28.58 3.80
CA ALA A 68 -3.20 29.45 4.18
C ALA A 68 -3.77 29.06 5.55
N PHE A 69 -3.87 27.77 5.84
CA PHE A 69 -4.26 27.27 7.17
C PHE A 69 -3.27 27.72 8.26
N GLU A 70 -1.96 27.56 8.05
CA GLU A 70 -0.92 28.04 9.00
C GLU A 70 -1.01 29.55 9.25
N ALA A 71 -1.36 30.33 8.23
CA ALA A 71 -1.55 31.77 8.39
C ALA A 71 -2.78 32.12 9.26
N LEU A 72 -3.83 31.29 9.22
CA LEU A 72 -5.02 31.41 10.08
C LEU A 72 -4.75 30.89 11.50
N HIS A 73 -3.86 29.92 11.65
CA HIS A 73 -3.52 29.23 12.89
C HIS A 73 -2.02 29.34 13.21
N PRO A 74 -1.52 30.50 13.64
CA PRO A 74 -0.08 30.76 13.80
C PRO A 74 0.64 29.84 14.80
N ASN A 75 -0.11 29.17 15.65
CA ASN A 75 0.42 28.21 16.63
C ASN A 75 0.56 26.80 16.07
N ILE A 76 0.06 26.52 14.85
CA ILE A 76 0.10 25.22 14.22
C ILE A 76 1.11 25.27 13.06
N THR A 77 2.02 24.32 13.03
CA THR A 77 2.94 24.07 11.92
C THR A 77 2.59 22.72 11.30
N VAL A 78 2.59 22.63 9.97
CA VAL A 78 2.22 21.42 9.25
C VAL A 78 3.43 20.86 8.51
N GLU A 79 3.88 19.68 8.87
CA GLU A 79 4.92 18.93 8.16
C GLU A 79 4.26 17.94 7.19
N VAL A 80 4.64 18.03 5.90
CA VAL A 80 3.96 17.28 4.83
C VAL A 80 4.85 16.22 4.25
N THR A 81 4.33 15.01 4.08
CA THR A 81 5.02 13.89 3.44
C THR A 81 4.15 13.32 2.32
N MET A 82 4.73 13.19 1.11
CA MET A 82 4.07 12.51 0.00
C MET A 82 4.29 11.00 0.10
N VAL A 83 3.20 10.23 -0.02
CA VAL A 83 3.22 8.77 -0.11
C VAL A 83 2.55 8.32 -1.42
N PRO A 84 3.03 7.25 -2.08
CA PRO A 84 2.38 6.72 -3.28
C PRO A 84 0.94 6.28 -2.99
N PHE A 85 0.01 6.59 -3.89
CA PHE A 85 -1.42 6.27 -3.70
C PHE A 85 -1.67 4.76 -3.52
N GLY A 86 -0.99 3.92 -4.32
CA GLY A 86 -1.17 2.47 -4.27
C GLY A 86 -0.63 1.78 -3.01
N ASP A 87 0.25 2.44 -2.26
CA ASP A 87 0.87 1.88 -1.05
C ASP A 87 0.41 2.61 0.23
N ALA A 88 -0.47 3.59 0.11
CA ALA A 88 -0.80 4.54 1.17
C ALA A 88 -1.40 3.87 2.41
N ASP A 89 -2.33 2.94 2.21
CA ASP A 89 -2.97 2.15 3.27
C ASP A 89 -1.96 1.25 3.99
N ASN A 90 -1.13 0.54 3.27
CA ASN A 90 -0.10 -0.34 3.82
C ASN A 90 0.98 0.42 4.59
N LEU A 91 1.41 1.57 4.06
CA LEU A 91 2.36 2.43 4.75
C LEU A 91 1.77 3.00 6.04
N PHE A 92 0.51 3.46 5.99
CA PHE A 92 -0.19 3.96 7.16
C PHE A 92 -0.38 2.87 8.22
N MET A 93 -0.85 1.68 7.83
CA MET A 93 -1.03 0.55 8.75
C MET A 93 0.30 0.16 9.42
N THR A 94 1.37 0.10 8.64
CA THR A 94 2.71 -0.23 9.16
C THR A 94 3.21 0.82 10.14
N ALA A 95 3.08 2.10 9.81
CA ALA A 95 3.47 3.20 10.69
C ALA A 95 2.64 3.21 11.97
N ALA A 96 1.32 3.03 11.87
CA ALA A 96 0.42 2.97 13.03
C ALA A 96 0.71 1.78 13.94
N GLN A 97 1.05 0.63 13.39
CA GLN A 97 1.48 -0.54 14.18
C GLN A 97 2.81 -0.30 14.89
N GLY A 98 3.68 0.53 14.29
CA GLY A 98 4.93 0.98 14.91
C GLY A 98 4.79 2.11 15.92
N GLY A 99 3.62 2.73 16.05
CA GLY A 99 3.41 3.92 16.90
C GLY A 99 3.92 5.23 16.29
N GLU A 100 4.14 5.26 14.97
CA GLU A 100 4.74 6.36 14.20
C GLU A 100 3.77 6.81 13.06
N ALA A 101 2.45 6.69 13.28
CA ALA A 101 1.47 7.16 12.29
C ALA A 101 1.45 8.69 12.22
N PRO A 102 1.22 9.28 11.02
CA PRO A 102 0.99 10.72 10.89
C PRO A 102 -0.27 11.14 11.66
N ASP A 103 -0.39 12.41 11.99
CA ASP A 103 -1.60 12.95 12.64
C ASP A 103 -2.79 12.95 11.67
N LEU A 104 -2.55 13.29 10.41
CA LEU A 104 -3.57 13.40 9.36
C LEU A 104 -3.09 12.69 8.09
N MET A 105 -4.00 11.95 7.45
CA MET A 105 -3.70 11.28 6.18
C MET A 105 -4.85 11.40 5.18
N ARG A 106 -4.49 11.56 3.90
CA ARG A 106 -5.44 11.49 2.79
C ARG A 106 -5.61 10.05 2.33
N LEU A 107 -6.81 9.49 2.52
CA LEU A 107 -7.18 8.14 2.10
C LEU A 107 -8.36 8.14 1.13
N SER A 108 -8.45 7.08 0.34
CA SER A 108 -9.61 6.79 -0.51
C SER A 108 -10.62 5.90 0.23
N SER A 109 -11.90 6.06 -0.08
CA SER A 109 -13.00 5.30 0.56
C SER A 109 -12.87 3.79 0.39
N ASP A 110 -12.35 3.32 -0.72
CA ASP A 110 -12.11 1.90 -0.99
C ASP A 110 -10.94 1.32 -0.15
N GLN A 111 -10.02 2.15 0.32
CA GLN A 111 -8.94 1.76 1.24
C GLN A 111 -9.41 1.61 2.70
N LEU A 112 -10.52 2.24 3.07
CA LEU A 112 -11.03 2.18 4.45
C LEU A 112 -11.40 0.76 4.90
N GLY A 113 -11.80 -0.10 3.96
CA GLY A 113 -12.10 -1.49 4.23
C GLY A 113 -10.88 -2.28 4.75
N ALA A 114 -9.71 -2.01 4.25
CA ALA A 114 -8.46 -2.65 4.68
C ALA A 114 -8.04 -2.17 6.09
N ILE A 115 -8.21 -0.87 6.38
CA ILE A 115 -7.73 -0.24 7.62
C ILE A 115 -8.74 -0.39 8.77
N GLY A 116 -10.04 -0.39 8.45
CA GLY A 116 -11.12 -0.23 9.42
C GLY A 116 -11.20 -1.30 10.51
N GLU A 117 -10.73 -2.53 10.23
CA GLU A 117 -10.71 -3.62 11.21
C GLU A 117 -9.37 -3.80 11.92
N VAL A 118 -8.32 -3.15 11.45
CA VAL A 118 -7.00 -3.26 12.07
C VAL A 118 -7.02 -2.60 13.45
N ARG A 119 -6.44 -3.27 14.43
CA ARG A 119 -6.36 -2.80 15.82
C ARG A 119 -4.93 -2.82 16.32
N VAL A 120 -4.59 -1.80 17.09
CA VAL A 120 -3.37 -1.75 17.89
C VAL A 120 -3.77 -1.55 19.34
N ASP A 121 -3.39 -2.46 20.22
CA ASP A 121 -3.77 -2.46 21.64
C ASP A 121 -5.30 -2.36 21.86
N GLY A 122 -6.10 -2.97 20.96
CA GLY A 122 -7.57 -2.95 20.99
C GLY A 122 -8.22 -1.70 20.40
N TYR A 123 -7.45 -0.68 19.99
CA TYR A 123 -7.96 0.54 19.38
C TYR A 123 -7.89 0.49 17.85
N PRO A 124 -8.87 1.11 17.14
CA PRO A 124 -8.77 1.29 15.69
C PRO A 124 -7.57 2.18 15.35
N LEU A 125 -7.10 2.11 14.11
CA LEU A 125 -6.00 2.96 13.65
C LEU A 125 -6.44 4.41 13.41
N LEU A 126 -7.70 4.60 13.04
CA LEU A 126 -8.29 5.90 12.73
C LEU A 126 -9.21 6.39 13.85
N GLU A 127 -9.24 7.69 14.02
CA GLU A 127 -10.15 8.36 14.94
C GLU A 127 -11.57 8.41 14.37
N ASP A 128 -12.57 8.12 15.19
CA ASP A 128 -13.96 8.33 14.82
C ASP A 128 -14.29 9.83 14.90
N LEU A 129 -14.55 10.44 13.75
CA LEU A 129 -14.79 11.89 13.66
C LEU A 129 -16.19 12.32 14.11
N ARG A 130 -17.12 11.41 14.33
CA ARG A 130 -18.48 11.75 14.77
C ARG A 130 -18.52 12.61 16.04
N PRO A 131 -17.75 12.30 17.09
CA PRO A 131 -17.72 13.13 18.30
C PRO A 131 -17.09 14.51 18.08
N HIS A 132 -16.33 14.70 17.01
CA HIS A 132 -15.59 15.93 16.74
C HIS A 132 -16.36 16.93 15.87
N LEU A 133 -17.49 16.52 15.28
CA LEU A 133 -18.26 17.32 14.33
C LEU A 133 -19.56 17.83 14.95
N THR A 134 -19.81 19.12 14.83
CA THR A 134 -21.13 19.68 15.12
C THR A 134 -22.13 19.25 14.02
N PRO A 135 -23.44 19.25 14.32
CA PRO A 135 -24.46 18.97 13.30
C PRO A 135 -24.39 19.90 12.10
N LEU A 136 -23.98 21.17 12.31
CA LEU A 136 -23.82 22.15 11.24
C LEU A 136 -22.68 21.74 10.28
N GLN A 137 -21.49 21.48 10.81
CA GLN A 137 -20.33 21.05 10.03
C GLN A 137 -20.61 19.77 9.25
N ARG A 138 -21.30 18.81 9.87
CA ARG A 138 -21.71 17.59 9.20
C ARG A 138 -22.69 17.85 8.06
N GLY A 139 -23.63 18.77 8.22
CA GLY A 139 -24.59 19.15 7.20
C GLY A 139 -24.01 19.92 6.00
N GLU A 140 -22.72 20.23 6.01
CA GLU A 140 -22.02 20.85 4.89
C GLU A 140 -21.60 19.86 3.78
N PHE A 141 -21.62 18.56 4.08
CA PHE A 141 -21.18 17.50 3.15
C PHE A 141 -22.36 16.70 2.60
N ASP A 142 -22.19 16.19 1.39
CA ASP A 142 -23.13 15.24 0.77
C ASP A 142 -23.21 13.95 1.65
N GLU A 143 -24.43 13.46 1.90
CA GLU A 143 -24.63 12.28 2.73
C GLU A 143 -24.01 11.01 2.15
N ARG A 144 -23.97 10.87 0.81
CA ARG A 144 -23.33 9.73 0.14
C ARG A 144 -21.82 9.78 0.37
N ALA A 145 -21.23 10.98 0.32
CA ALA A 145 -19.80 11.19 0.57
C ALA A 145 -19.43 10.88 2.03
N LEU A 146 -20.25 11.35 3.00
CA LEU A 146 -20.05 10.97 4.41
C LEU A 146 -20.24 9.47 4.64
N HIS A 147 -21.22 8.86 4.00
CA HIS A 147 -21.44 7.42 4.12
C HIS A 147 -20.25 6.63 3.57
N ALA A 148 -19.68 7.06 2.45
CA ALA A 148 -18.51 6.44 1.84
C ALA A 148 -17.21 6.59 2.66
N MET A 149 -17.14 7.56 3.56
CA MET A 149 -16.01 7.74 4.46
C MET A 149 -16.20 7.03 5.81
N ARG A 150 -17.10 6.06 5.88
CA ARG A 150 -17.39 5.26 7.08
C ARG A 150 -16.88 3.83 6.94
N TYR A 151 -16.56 3.26 8.10
CA TYR A 151 -16.41 1.82 8.24
C TYR A 151 -17.23 1.35 9.46
N GLY A 152 -18.18 0.46 9.23
CA GLY A 152 -19.18 0.10 10.24
C GLY A 152 -19.96 1.33 10.71
N GLU A 153 -19.98 1.56 12.02
CA GLU A 153 -20.65 2.71 12.63
C GLU A 153 -19.80 3.99 12.60
N SER A 154 -18.48 3.88 12.50
CA SER A 154 -17.55 5.01 12.68
C SER A 154 -17.34 5.81 11.38
N LEU A 155 -17.26 7.13 11.51
CA LEU A 155 -16.89 8.05 10.45
C LEU A 155 -15.37 8.30 10.54
N TYR A 156 -14.60 7.79 9.62
CA TYR A 156 -13.14 7.85 9.68
C TYR A 156 -12.52 8.96 8.84
N GLY A 157 -13.26 9.61 7.94
CA GLY A 157 -12.72 10.68 7.13
C GLY A 157 -13.73 11.77 6.78
N LEU A 158 -13.22 12.97 6.53
CA LEU A 158 -13.99 14.07 5.96
C LEU A 158 -13.78 14.08 4.45
N PRO A 159 -14.86 13.94 3.65
CA PRO A 159 -14.75 13.88 2.20
C PRO A 159 -14.25 15.21 1.62
N ALA A 160 -13.21 15.17 0.80
CA ALA A 160 -12.61 16.34 0.17
C ALA A 160 -12.75 16.33 -1.35
N SER A 161 -12.90 15.15 -1.95
CA SER A 161 -13.14 15.00 -3.38
C SER A 161 -13.84 13.68 -3.70
N GLN A 162 -14.39 13.60 -4.92
CA GLN A 162 -14.95 12.38 -5.46
C GLN A 162 -14.42 12.16 -6.88
N ASP A 163 -14.33 10.88 -7.29
CA ASP A 163 -13.84 10.50 -8.60
C ASP A 163 -14.67 9.36 -9.18
N SER A 164 -14.72 9.32 -10.50
CA SER A 164 -15.27 8.21 -11.26
C SER A 164 -14.68 8.19 -12.67
N LEU A 165 -14.82 7.06 -13.38
CA LEU A 165 -14.42 6.93 -14.78
C LEU A 165 -15.49 7.56 -15.70
N SER A 166 -15.05 8.12 -16.83
CA SER A 166 -15.90 8.63 -17.89
C SER A 166 -15.26 8.36 -19.26
N LEU A 167 -15.98 8.54 -20.33
CA LEU A 167 -15.44 8.44 -21.69
C LEU A 167 -14.72 9.74 -22.05
N VAL A 168 -13.45 9.63 -22.42
CA VAL A 168 -12.62 10.77 -22.89
C VAL A 168 -12.21 10.49 -24.32
N TYR A 169 -12.33 11.48 -25.22
CA TYR A 169 -12.06 11.30 -26.63
C TYR A 169 -11.27 12.45 -27.25
N ASN A 170 -10.48 12.11 -28.29
CA ASN A 170 -9.67 13.06 -29.06
C ASN A 170 -10.46 13.54 -30.27
N LYS A 171 -10.97 14.78 -30.21
CA LYS A 171 -11.79 15.40 -31.24
C LYS A 171 -11.11 15.42 -32.61
N ALA A 172 -9.81 15.67 -32.65
CA ALA A 172 -9.06 15.75 -33.92
C ALA A 172 -9.05 14.40 -34.67
N LEU A 173 -9.01 13.27 -33.96
CA LEU A 173 -9.06 11.94 -34.55
C LEU A 173 -10.48 11.61 -35.06
N PHE A 174 -11.52 12.03 -34.33
CA PHE A 174 -12.91 11.91 -34.77
C PHE A 174 -13.17 12.73 -36.03
N ASP A 175 -12.76 14.00 -36.05
CA ASP A 175 -12.90 14.88 -37.22
C ASP A 175 -12.16 14.34 -38.44
N ALA A 176 -10.94 13.83 -38.25
CA ALA A 176 -10.13 13.26 -39.33
C ALA A 176 -10.81 12.07 -40.02
N ARG A 177 -11.68 11.34 -39.30
CA ARG A 177 -12.41 10.19 -39.82
C ARG A 177 -13.88 10.47 -40.10
N GLY A 178 -14.38 11.67 -39.74
CA GLY A 178 -15.78 12.04 -39.91
C GLY A 178 -16.75 11.23 -39.04
N VAL A 179 -16.28 10.75 -37.90
CA VAL A 179 -17.10 10.06 -36.90
C VAL A 179 -17.76 11.10 -36.00
N ALA A 180 -19.04 10.89 -35.66
CA ALA A 180 -19.76 11.79 -34.75
C ALA A 180 -19.20 11.67 -33.33
N TYR A 181 -19.17 12.78 -32.60
CA TYR A 181 -18.74 12.77 -31.18
C TYR A 181 -19.71 11.98 -30.32
N PRO A 182 -19.21 11.32 -29.25
CA PRO A 182 -20.06 10.62 -28.31
C PRO A 182 -20.99 11.58 -27.56
N ASP A 183 -22.22 11.17 -27.36
CA ASP A 183 -23.23 11.86 -26.59
C ASP A 183 -23.97 10.92 -25.62
N ALA A 184 -24.88 11.47 -24.81
CA ALA A 184 -25.57 10.71 -23.78
C ALA A 184 -26.51 9.60 -24.32
N SER A 185 -26.76 9.53 -25.64
CA SER A 185 -27.62 8.50 -26.25
C SER A 185 -26.81 7.27 -26.70
N TRP A 186 -25.49 7.33 -26.68
CA TRP A 186 -24.65 6.22 -27.13
C TRP A 186 -24.91 4.94 -26.34
N THR A 187 -25.00 3.85 -27.08
CA THR A 187 -24.99 2.48 -26.56
C THR A 187 -23.59 1.90 -26.64
N GLN A 188 -23.37 0.74 -26.00
CA GLN A 188 -22.11 0.02 -26.12
C GLN A 188 -21.81 -0.42 -27.57
N HIS A 189 -22.85 -0.60 -28.41
CA HIS A 189 -22.67 -0.90 -29.84
C HIS A 189 -22.19 0.35 -30.61
N ASP A 190 -22.72 1.55 -30.29
CA ASP A 190 -22.25 2.79 -30.88
C ASP A 190 -20.79 3.06 -30.51
N LEU A 191 -20.40 2.76 -29.27
CA LEU A 191 -19.00 2.84 -28.81
C LEU A 191 -18.10 1.89 -29.63
N LEU A 192 -18.53 0.64 -29.85
CA LEU A 192 -17.79 -0.35 -30.64
C LEU A 192 -17.70 0.07 -32.11
N GLU A 193 -18.80 0.50 -32.72
CA GLU A 193 -18.82 0.94 -34.14
C GLU A 193 -17.89 2.15 -34.34
N ALA A 194 -17.92 3.11 -33.40
CA ALA A 194 -17.00 4.24 -33.44
C ALA A 194 -15.54 3.79 -33.27
N ALA A 195 -15.27 2.88 -32.33
CA ALA A 195 -13.93 2.35 -32.11
C ALA A 195 -13.38 1.62 -33.33
N GLU A 196 -14.21 0.80 -34.02
CA GLU A 196 -13.83 0.14 -35.29
C GLU A 196 -13.53 1.17 -36.41
N ALA A 197 -14.37 2.20 -36.56
CA ALA A 197 -14.17 3.26 -37.53
C ALA A 197 -12.91 4.10 -37.30
N LEU A 198 -12.52 4.24 -36.03
CA LEU A 198 -11.35 5.02 -35.56
C LEU A 198 -10.07 4.17 -35.45
N THR A 199 -10.14 2.85 -35.60
CA THR A 199 -8.99 1.97 -35.63
C THR A 199 -8.39 1.98 -37.05
N TYR A 200 -7.20 2.56 -37.22
CA TYR A 200 -6.52 2.61 -38.53
C TYR A 200 -5.02 2.87 -38.35
N GLN A 201 -4.22 2.27 -39.21
CA GLN A 201 -2.74 2.38 -39.16
C GLN A 201 -2.20 1.99 -37.77
N ASP A 202 -1.61 2.95 -37.07
CA ASP A 202 -1.08 2.83 -35.71
C ASP A 202 -1.97 3.49 -34.64
N VAL A 203 -3.22 3.83 -34.99
CA VAL A 203 -4.22 4.39 -34.07
C VAL A 203 -5.24 3.32 -33.73
N GLN A 204 -5.45 3.12 -32.44
CA GLN A 204 -6.53 2.31 -31.88
C GLN A 204 -7.78 3.17 -31.66
N GLY A 205 -8.96 2.62 -31.90
CA GLY A 205 -10.22 3.33 -31.65
C GLY A 205 -10.47 3.55 -30.17
N LEU A 206 -10.06 2.60 -29.33
CA LEU A 206 -10.21 2.66 -27.87
C LEU A 206 -8.94 2.16 -27.19
N ALA A 207 -8.51 2.81 -26.13
CA ALA A 207 -7.54 2.27 -25.20
C ALA A 207 -8.21 2.03 -23.85
N LEU A 208 -8.16 0.78 -23.37
CA LEU A 208 -8.85 0.33 -22.17
C LEU A 208 -8.07 -0.82 -21.53
N PRO A 209 -7.80 -0.83 -20.22
CA PRO A 209 -7.18 -1.97 -19.55
C PRO A 209 -8.23 -3.06 -19.26
N VAL A 210 -8.54 -3.85 -20.29
CA VAL A 210 -9.67 -4.82 -20.30
C VAL A 210 -9.60 -5.90 -19.20
N LYS A 211 -8.42 -6.15 -18.64
CA LYS A 211 -8.22 -7.09 -17.51
C LYS A 211 -8.21 -6.40 -16.15
N ASN A 212 -8.55 -5.12 -16.05
CA ASN A 212 -8.55 -4.42 -14.79
C ASN A 212 -9.98 -4.35 -14.20
N ALA A 213 -10.16 -4.90 -13.01
CA ALA A 213 -11.46 -4.98 -12.34
C ALA A 213 -12.08 -3.60 -12.09
N TYR A 214 -11.28 -2.55 -11.81
CA TYR A 214 -11.80 -1.21 -11.58
C TYR A 214 -12.57 -0.65 -12.80
N TRP A 215 -12.09 -0.92 -14.03
CA TRP A 215 -12.80 -0.58 -15.25
C TRP A 215 -14.00 -1.50 -15.51
N TRP A 216 -13.86 -2.79 -15.20
CA TRP A 216 -14.93 -3.77 -15.38
C TRP A 216 -16.16 -3.48 -14.51
N PHE A 217 -16.00 -3.00 -13.29
CA PHE A 217 -17.12 -2.77 -12.36
C PHE A 217 -18.24 -1.90 -12.95
N GLY A 218 -17.89 -0.87 -13.74
CA GLY A 218 -18.87 -0.02 -14.40
C GLY A 218 -19.69 -0.76 -15.44
N PHE A 219 -19.05 -1.58 -16.25
CA PHE A 219 -19.73 -2.41 -17.26
C PHE A 219 -20.53 -3.52 -16.60
N GLN A 220 -20.00 -4.17 -15.56
CA GLN A 220 -20.74 -5.14 -14.77
C GLN A 220 -22.08 -4.56 -14.30
N ALA A 221 -22.09 -3.35 -13.73
CA ALA A 221 -23.31 -2.68 -13.30
C ALA A 221 -24.27 -2.40 -14.48
N GLY A 222 -23.75 -1.96 -15.63
CA GLY A 222 -24.55 -1.78 -16.84
C GLY A 222 -25.20 -3.07 -17.36
N TYR A 223 -24.54 -4.20 -17.21
CA TYR A 223 -25.10 -5.54 -17.52
C TYR A 223 -25.95 -6.13 -16.39
N ASN A 224 -26.38 -5.32 -15.39
CA ASN A 224 -27.14 -5.76 -14.22
C ASN A 224 -26.38 -6.76 -13.31
N GLY A 225 -25.06 -6.78 -13.37
CA GLY A 225 -24.23 -7.47 -12.40
C GLY A 225 -24.01 -6.59 -11.15
N SER A 226 -23.56 -7.20 -10.08
CA SER A 226 -23.24 -6.51 -8.84
C SER A 226 -22.07 -7.18 -8.13
N LEU A 227 -21.30 -6.40 -7.35
CA LEU A 227 -20.20 -6.92 -6.54
C LEU A 227 -20.72 -7.70 -5.34
N PHE A 228 -21.72 -7.15 -4.69
CA PHE A 228 -22.32 -7.70 -3.49
C PHE A 228 -23.86 -7.68 -3.64
N GLY A 229 -24.49 -8.69 -3.07
CA GLY A 229 -25.96 -8.74 -2.96
C GLY A 229 -26.49 -7.76 -1.90
N PRO A 230 -27.83 -7.62 -1.79
CA PRO A 230 -28.45 -6.75 -0.79
C PRO A 230 -28.14 -7.14 0.66
N ASP A 231 -27.72 -8.38 0.88
CA ASP A 231 -27.29 -8.93 2.17
C ASP A 231 -25.79 -8.73 2.45
N GLY A 232 -25.06 -8.09 1.52
CA GLY A 232 -23.62 -7.89 1.59
C GLY A 232 -22.78 -9.10 1.21
N ALA A 233 -23.39 -10.22 0.79
CA ALA A 233 -22.66 -11.38 0.30
C ALA A 233 -22.09 -11.13 -1.12
N PRO A 234 -20.93 -11.71 -1.47
CA PRO A 234 -20.37 -11.63 -2.82
C PRO A 234 -21.37 -12.08 -3.90
N SER A 235 -21.43 -11.35 -5.00
CA SER A 235 -22.36 -11.58 -6.13
C SER A 235 -21.65 -11.44 -7.49
N LEU A 236 -20.39 -11.90 -7.56
CA LEU A 236 -19.54 -11.76 -8.76
C LEU A 236 -19.99 -12.64 -9.93
N ASN A 237 -20.71 -13.73 -9.66
CA ASN A 237 -21.03 -14.82 -10.57
C ASN A 237 -22.40 -14.68 -11.26
N SER A 238 -22.94 -13.46 -11.39
CA SER A 238 -24.14 -13.23 -12.16
C SER A 238 -23.87 -13.35 -13.67
N SER A 239 -24.89 -13.72 -14.46
CA SER A 239 -24.74 -13.75 -15.93
C SER A 239 -24.33 -12.38 -16.49
N GLY A 240 -24.87 -11.27 -15.94
CA GLY A 240 -24.47 -9.93 -16.36
C GLY A 240 -23.01 -9.63 -16.05
N SER A 241 -22.46 -10.18 -14.95
CA SER A 241 -21.03 -10.09 -14.66
C SER A 241 -20.17 -10.80 -15.70
N ALA A 242 -20.60 -12.00 -16.12
CA ALA A 242 -19.91 -12.78 -17.14
C ALA A 242 -20.02 -12.11 -18.53
N ASP A 243 -21.20 -11.62 -18.88
CA ASP A 243 -21.43 -10.90 -20.15
C ASP A 243 -20.55 -9.63 -20.23
N ALA A 244 -20.45 -8.88 -19.13
CA ALA A 244 -19.60 -7.69 -19.06
C ALA A 244 -18.10 -8.02 -19.21
N LEU A 245 -17.64 -9.10 -18.60
CA LEU A 245 -16.25 -9.54 -18.71
C LEU A 245 -15.94 -9.99 -20.14
N GLN A 246 -16.81 -10.81 -20.71
CA GLN A 246 -16.62 -11.28 -22.08
C GLN A 246 -16.60 -10.11 -23.07
N TRP A 247 -17.57 -9.18 -22.95
CA TRP A 247 -17.65 -8.02 -23.83
C TRP A 247 -16.37 -7.17 -23.78
N LEU A 248 -15.82 -6.92 -22.58
CA LEU A 248 -14.57 -6.16 -22.45
C LEU A 248 -13.38 -6.87 -23.09
N LEU A 249 -13.26 -8.19 -22.89
CA LEU A 249 -12.18 -8.97 -23.49
C LEU A 249 -12.29 -9.06 -25.01
N ASP A 250 -13.51 -9.13 -25.54
CA ASP A 250 -13.77 -9.20 -26.98
C ASP A 250 -13.34 -7.90 -27.69
N LEU A 251 -13.33 -6.75 -27.04
CA LEU A 251 -12.79 -5.49 -27.61
C LEU A 251 -11.32 -5.63 -28.03
N GLU A 252 -10.57 -6.40 -27.28
CA GLU A 252 -9.15 -6.69 -27.58
C GLU A 252 -9.01 -7.95 -28.45
N LEU A 253 -9.64 -9.06 -28.06
CA LEU A 253 -9.37 -10.39 -28.63
C LEU A 253 -10.12 -10.64 -29.96
N GLU A 254 -11.35 -10.15 -30.10
CA GLU A 254 -12.18 -10.39 -31.28
C GLU A 254 -12.22 -9.17 -32.19
N HIS A 255 -12.50 -7.98 -31.65
CA HIS A 255 -12.68 -6.77 -32.42
C HIS A 255 -11.36 -6.04 -32.74
N GLY A 256 -10.32 -6.24 -31.94
CA GLY A 256 -9.01 -5.62 -32.12
C GLY A 256 -9.02 -4.09 -32.06
N VAL A 257 -10.02 -3.49 -31.43
CA VAL A 257 -10.15 -2.03 -31.24
C VAL A 257 -9.35 -1.51 -30.05
N VAL A 258 -8.92 -2.40 -29.16
CA VAL A 258 -8.01 -2.16 -28.05
C VAL A 258 -6.68 -2.86 -28.33
N ALA A 259 -5.57 -2.17 -28.09
CA ALA A 259 -4.25 -2.77 -28.23
C ALA A 259 -4.03 -3.85 -27.18
N THR A 260 -3.49 -5.00 -27.61
CA THR A 260 -3.31 -6.18 -26.75
C THR A 260 -2.45 -5.86 -25.53
N GLY A 261 -2.93 -6.25 -24.34
CA GLY A 261 -2.22 -6.07 -23.07
C GLY A 261 -2.11 -4.62 -22.60
N THR A 262 -3.02 -3.74 -23.03
CA THR A 262 -3.07 -2.35 -22.57
C THR A 262 -3.21 -2.30 -21.04
N GLN A 263 -2.23 -1.66 -20.40
CA GLN A 263 -2.24 -1.34 -18.97
C GLN A 263 -2.63 0.12 -18.75
N THR A 264 -2.97 0.50 -17.51
CA THR A 264 -3.41 1.86 -17.17
C THR A 264 -2.45 2.97 -17.64
N GLU A 265 -1.14 2.82 -17.39
CA GLU A 265 -0.16 3.80 -17.87
C GLU A 265 0.03 3.75 -19.39
N GLY A 266 -0.07 2.57 -20.00
CA GLY A 266 -0.07 2.41 -21.46
C GLY A 266 -1.24 3.11 -22.13
N MET A 267 -2.45 2.95 -21.61
CA MET A 267 -3.67 3.62 -22.05
C MET A 267 -3.48 5.15 -22.11
N LYS A 268 -3.04 5.75 -21.00
CA LYS A 268 -2.78 7.18 -20.90
C LYS A 268 -1.73 7.65 -21.92
N ASN A 269 -0.63 6.92 -22.04
CA ASN A 269 0.46 7.27 -22.95
C ASN A 269 0.04 7.16 -24.43
N GLN A 270 -0.75 6.15 -24.81
CA GLN A 270 -1.33 6.01 -26.15
C GLN A 270 -2.22 7.21 -26.50
N PHE A 271 -3.07 7.63 -25.55
CA PHE A 271 -3.96 8.76 -25.77
C PHE A 271 -3.18 10.08 -25.92
N ILE A 272 -2.22 10.35 -25.04
CA ILE A 272 -1.34 11.54 -25.12
C ILE A 272 -0.57 11.56 -26.44
N ALA A 273 -0.12 10.42 -26.93
CA ALA A 273 0.57 10.29 -28.20
C ALA A 273 -0.37 10.35 -29.42
N SER A 274 -1.67 10.54 -29.24
CA SER A 274 -2.72 10.47 -30.29
C SER A 274 -2.74 9.11 -31.03
N LYS A 275 -2.38 8.04 -30.34
CA LYS A 275 -2.45 6.65 -30.81
C LYS A 275 -3.72 5.92 -30.34
N ALA A 276 -4.53 6.56 -29.51
CA ALA A 276 -5.87 6.12 -29.15
C ALA A 276 -6.87 7.25 -29.38
N ALA A 277 -8.02 6.92 -29.98
CA ALA A 277 -9.05 7.91 -30.26
C ALA A 277 -9.97 8.15 -29.04
N MET A 278 -10.22 7.11 -28.26
CA MET A 278 -11.01 7.15 -27.02
C MET A 278 -10.27 6.44 -25.90
N ILE A 279 -10.54 6.86 -24.67
CA ILE A 279 -10.15 6.15 -23.45
C ILE A 279 -11.27 6.25 -22.42
N VAL A 280 -11.29 5.31 -21.47
CA VAL A 280 -12.12 5.40 -20.28
C VAL A 280 -11.21 5.78 -19.12
N ASP A 281 -11.34 7.03 -18.63
CA ASP A 281 -10.43 7.57 -17.60
C ASP A 281 -11.15 8.57 -16.70
N GLY A 282 -10.52 8.96 -15.59
CA GLY A 282 -11.09 9.88 -14.63
C GLY A 282 -10.58 11.33 -14.74
N PRO A 283 -11.15 12.25 -13.96
CA PRO A 283 -10.81 13.68 -14.01
C PRO A 283 -9.36 13.95 -13.57
N TRP A 284 -8.73 13.06 -12.79
CA TRP A 284 -7.34 13.22 -12.29
C TRP A 284 -6.27 13.32 -13.39
N ASN A 285 -6.53 12.85 -14.60
CA ASN A 285 -5.62 12.96 -15.73
C ASN A 285 -5.96 14.12 -16.67
N TRP A 286 -7.11 14.80 -16.48
CA TRP A 286 -7.58 15.84 -17.41
C TRP A 286 -6.59 16.97 -17.61
N ALA A 287 -6.03 17.52 -16.53
CA ALA A 287 -5.02 18.55 -16.60
C ALA A 287 -3.77 18.14 -17.40
N THR A 288 -3.44 16.85 -17.42
CA THR A 288 -2.34 16.29 -18.23
C THR A 288 -2.68 16.29 -19.71
N TYR A 289 -3.93 15.96 -20.06
CA TYR A 289 -4.41 16.00 -21.46
C TYR A 289 -4.42 17.40 -22.01
N GLU A 290 -4.88 18.40 -21.24
CA GLU A 290 -4.79 19.79 -21.64
C GLU A 290 -3.35 20.28 -21.83
N ALA A 291 -2.46 19.93 -20.88
CA ALA A 291 -1.05 20.28 -20.97
C ALA A 291 -0.37 19.68 -22.22
N SER A 292 -0.86 18.54 -22.69
CA SER A 292 -0.42 17.87 -23.92
C SER A 292 -0.95 18.53 -25.20
N ARG A 293 -1.78 19.57 -25.09
CA ARG A 293 -2.40 20.33 -26.19
C ARG A 293 -3.31 19.47 -27.07
N LEU A 294 -3.90 18.45 -26.52
CA LEU A 294 -4.93 17.64 -27.20
C LEU A 294 -6.26 18.41 -27.15
N ASP A 295 -7.00 18.39 -28.27
CA ASP A 295 -8.40 18.83 -28.27
C ASP A 295 -9.27 17.65 -27.82
N VAL A 296 -9.54 17.62 -26.53
CA VAL A 296 -10.25 16.51 -25.88
C VAL A 296 -11.70 16.88 -25.59
N GLY A 297 -12.55 15.87 -25.55
CA GLY A 297 -13.91 15.95 -25.07
C GLY A 297 -14.17 14.89 -24.01
N GLN A 298 -15.14 15.15 -23.15
CA GLN A 298 -15.68 14.22 -22.18
C GLN A 298 -17.11 13.86 -22.59
N ALA A 299 -17.52 12.61 -22.38
CA ALA A 299 -18.89 12.14 -22.54
C ALA A 299 -19.21 11.08 -21.49
N MET A 300 -20.49 10.91 -21.19
CA MET A 300 -20.94 9.81 -20.32
C MET A 300 -20.62 8.45 -20.96
N LEU A 301 -20.34 7.46 -20.14
CA LEU A 301 -20.21 6.08 -20.57
C LEU A 301 -21.53 5.57 -21.18
N PRO A 302 -21.50 4.62 -22.13
CA PRO A 302 -22.65 4.22 -22.91
C PRO A 302 -23.73 3.50 -22.09
N THR A 303 -24.91 3.38 -22.66
CA THR A 303 -25.99 2.53 -22.17
C THR A 303 -25.84 1.12 -22.77
N ILE A 304 -25.99 0.08 -21.97
CA ILE A 304 -26.02 -1.31 -22.46
C ILE A 304 -27.39 -1.56 -23.11
N GLN A 305 -27.38 -1.88 -24.37
CA GLN A 305 -28.64 -1.99 -25.15
C GLN A 305 -29.52 -3.14 -24.66
N GLU A 306 -28.93 -4.23 -24.22
CA GLU A 306 -29.59 -5.44 -23.76
C GLU A 306 -30.38 -5.23 -22.45
N THR A 307 -29.85 -4.39 -21.57
CA THR A 307 -30.45 -4.12 -20.25
C THR A 307 -31.21 -2.81 -20.20
N GLY A 308 -30.86 -1.84 -21.05
CA GLY A 308 -31.29 -0.45 -20.95
C GLY A 308 -30.60 0.37 -19.86
N GLU A 309 -29.67 -0.24 -19.12
CA GLU A 309 -28.91 0.42 -18.03
C GLU A 309 -27.62 1.05 -18.55
N ARG A 310 -27.24 2.18 -17.94
CA ARG A 310 -25.99 2.86 -18.26
C ARG A 310 -24.81 2.18 -17.57
N VAL A 311 -23.66 2.15 -18.22
CA VAL A 311 -22.40 1.80 -17.58
C VAL A 311 -22.17 2.73 -16.39
N ALA A 312 -22.15 2.15 -15.19
CA ALA A 312 -22.14 2.86 -13.90
C ALA A 312 -20.85 2.54 -13.11
N PRO A 313 -19.73 3.22 -13.39
CA PRO A 313 -18.47 2.96 -12.73
C PRO A 313 -18.54 3.26 -11.23
N LEU A 314 -17.59 2.71 -10.46
CA LEU A 314 -17.49 3.01 -9.05
C LEU A 314 -17.19 4.50 -8.85
N VAL A 315 -17.92 5.08 -7.89
CA VAL A 315 -17.61 6.42 -7.35
C VAL A 315 -16.79 6.22 -6.09
N THR A 316 -15.56 6.70 -6.11
CA THR A 316 -14.68 6.71 -4.94
C THR A 316 -14.59 8.11 -4.37
N TYR A 317 -14.47 8.20 -3.05
CA TYR A 317 -14.31 9.44 -2.33
C TYR A 317 -12.93 9.50 -1.71
N LYS A 318 -12.29 10.64 -1.76
CA LYS A 318 -11.02 10.85 -1.06
C LYS A 318 -11.24 11.86 0.05
N GLY A 319 -10.72 11.52 1.21
CA GLY A 319 -10.96 12.32 2.39
C GLY A 319 -9.77 12.36 3.33
N TRP A 320 -9.86 13.26 4.28
CA TRP A 320 -8.86 13.45 5.33
C TRP A 320 -9.24 12.65 6.56
N THR A 321 -8.37 11.72 6.95
CA THR A 321 -8.54 10.83 8.09
C THR A 321 -7.55 11.20 9.19
N VAL A 322 -8.00 11.19 10.44
CA VAL A 322 -7.17 11.49 11.61
C VAL A 322 -6.72 10.19 12.26
N SER A 323 -5.44 10.10 12.62
CA SER A 323 -4.90 8.95 13.33
C SER A 323 -5.45 8.85 14.74
N LYS A 324 -5.81 7.65 15.20
CA LYS A 324 -6.15 7.39 16.61
C LYS A 324 -4.99 7.66 17.56
N GLN A 325 -3.76 7.56 17.07
CA GLN A 325 -2.54 7.77 17.83
C GLN A 325 -2.11 9.24 17.90
N SER A 326 -2.75 10.14 17.13
CA SER A 326 -2.42 11.56 17.15
C SER A 326 -2.55 12.15 18.56
N ALA A 327 -1.50 12.83 19.01
CA ALA A 327 -1.51 13.62 20.24
C ALA A 327 -2.22 14.99 20.04
N HIS A 328 -2.43 15.39 18.76
CA HIS A 328 -2.93 16.70 18.36
C HIS A 328 -4.25 16.59 17.58
N LYS A 329 -5.19 15.77 18.08
CA LYS A 329 -6.45 15.46 17.39
C LYS A 329 -7.29 16.68 17.05
N LEU A 330 -7.35 17.68 17.95
CA LEU A 330 -8.12 18.90 17.72
C LEU A 330 -7.58 19.66 16.52
N ALA A 331 -6.28 19.91 16.51
CA ALA A 331 -5.62 20.62 15.43
C ALA A 331 -5.66 19.81 14.11
N ALA A 332 -5.56 18.48 14.17
CA ALA A 332 -5.70 17.61 13.01
C ALA A 332 -7.14 17.64 12.44
N VAL A 333 -8.16 17.64 13.29
CA VAL A 333 -9.58 17.79 12.86
C VAL A 333 -9.84 19.17 12.26
N ASP A 334 -9.30 20.23 12.87
CA ASP A 334 -9.44 21.59 12.35
C ASP A 334 -8.79 21.71 10.96
N LEU A 335 -7.61 21.10 10.76
CA LEU A 335 -6.97 21.04 9.45
C LEU A 335 -7.78 20.21 8.45
N ALA A 336 -8.32 19.04 8.88
CA ALA A 336 -9.17 18.21 8.04
C ALA A 336 -10.43 18.96 7.57
N LEU A 337 -11.10 19.70 8.47
CA LEU A 337 -12.26 20.55 8.15
C LEU A 337 -11.89 21.66 7.17
N TYR A 338 -10.75 22.32 7.39
CA TYR A 338 -10.28 23.36 6.50
C TYR A 338 -9.97 22.82 5.09
N LEU A 339 -9.24 21.71 5.00
CA LEU A 339 -8.90 21.07 3.72
C LEU A 339 -10.12 20.49 3.00
N SER A 340 -11.20 20.22 3.72
CA SER A 340 -12.49 19.77 3.17
C SER A 340 -13.50 20.90 2.96
N SER A 341 -13.13 22.15 3.21
CA SER A 341 -14.02 23.31 3.07
C SER A 341 -14.38 23.61 1.61
N SER A 342 -15.49 24.31 1.41
CA SER A 342 -15.94 24.74 0.06
C SER A 342 -14.90 25.58 -0.67
N GLU A 343 -14.16 26.46 0.03
CA GLU A 343 -13.11 27.28 -0.55
C GLU A 343 -11.96 26.45 -1.14
N VAL A 344 -11.46 25.50 -0.36
CA VAL A 344 -10.36 24.61 -0.79
C VAL A 344 -10.83 23.68 -1.90
N GLN A 345 -12.00 23.05 -1.76
CA GLN A 345 -12.54 22.16 -2.80
C GLN A 345 -12.81 22.90 -4.12
N LYS A 346 -13.28 24.16 -4.06
CA LYS A 346 -13.45 25.01 -5.26
C LYS A 346 -12.12 25.29 -5.96
N SER A 347 -11.06 25.60 -5.19
CA SER A 347 -9.72 25.80 -5.77
C SER A 347 -9.22 24.52 -6.47
N PHE A 348 -9.40 23.36 -5.86
CA PHE A 348 -9.08 22.08 -6.51
C PHE A 348 -9.89 21.85 -7.79
N ALA A 349 -11.20 22.13 -7.76
CA ALA A 349 -12.07 21.93 -8.92
C ALA A 349 -11.63 22.79 -10.11
N LEU A 350 -11.39 24.08 -9.89
CA LEU A 350 -11.06 25.02 -10.97
C LEU A 350 -9.62 24.86 -11.49
N ASP A 351 -8.66 24.51 -10.62
CA ASP A 351 -7.25 24.41 -11.02
C ASP A 351 -6.86 23.02 -11.53
N THR A 352 -7.56 21.96 -11.09
CA THR A 352 -7.12 20.56 -11.31
C THR A 352 -8.22 19.60 -11.79
N TYR A 353 -9.47 20.10 -11.95
CA TYR A 353 -10.66 19.30 -12.28
C TYR A 353 -11.04 18.25 -11.23
N THR A 354 -10.53 18.36 -10.01
CA THR A 354 -10.91 17.53 -8.88
C THR A 354 -12.36 17.82 -8.48
N LEU A 355 -13.23 16.81 -8.47
CA LEU A 355 -14.66 17.02 -8.27
C LEU A 355 -15.02 17.21 -6.80
N PRO A 356 -15.77 18.24 -6.44
CA PRO A 356 -16.08 18.56 -5.05
C PRO A 356 -17.18 17.68 -4.48
N THR A 357 -17.22 17.58 -3.15
CA THR A 357 -18.23 16.87 -2.35
C THR A 357 -19.01 17.80 -1.42
N HIS A 358 -18.61 19.06 -1.30
CA HIS A 358 -19.21 20.03 -0.39
C HIS A 358 -20.51 20.59 -0.97
N LEU A 359 -21.62 20.53 -0.21
CA LEU A 359 -22.94 20.91 -0.68
C LEU A 359 -23.05 22.37 -1.15
N ALA A 360 -22.26 23.28 -0.58
CA ALA A 360 -22.26 24.68 -1.04
C ALA A 360 -21.78 24.85 -2.49
N LEU A 361 -21.10 23.83 -3.06
CA LEU A 361 -20.59 23.84 -4.43
C LEU A 361 -21.51 23.11 -5.42
N ALA A 362 -22.58 22.47 -4.96
CA ALA A 362 -23.51 21.74 -5.80
C ALA A 362 -24.21 22.61 -6.84
N GLU A 363 -24.45 23.90 -6.54
CA GLU A 363 -25.08 24.86 -7.44
C GLU A 363 -24.11 26.01 -7.81
N ASP A 364 -22.80 25.85 -7.63
CA ASP A 364 -21.81 26.89 -7.93
C ASP A 364 -21.68 27.07 -9.46
N PRO A 365 -21.90 28.32 -9.99
CA PRO A 365 -21.87 28.53 -11.42
C PRO A 365 -20.51 28.26 -12.06
N ASP A 366 -19.41 28.55 -11.37
CA ASP A 366 -18.06 28.33 -11.92
C ASP A 366 -17.78 26.85 -12.16
N ILE A 367 -18.48 25.95 -11.46
CA ILE A 367 -18.38 24.49 -11.62
C ILE A 367 -19.41 23.98 -12.61
N ASN A 368 -20.68 24.41 -12.50
CA ASN A 368 -21.77 23.87 -13.31
C ASN A 368 -21.77 24.40 -14.75
N ASP A 369 -21.23 25.59 -15.01
CA ASP A 369 -21.06 26.15 -16.35
C ASP A 369 -19.81 25.61 -17.07
N ASP A 370 -18.87 24.95 -16.34
CA ASP A 370 -17.74 24.27 -16.94
C ASP A 370 -18.20 22.91 -17.50
N VAL A 371 -18.03 22.73 -18.82
CA VAL A 371 -18.51 21.55 -19.56
C VAL A 371 -17.82 20.26 -19.08
N VAL A 372 -16.58 20.35 -18.63
CA VAL A 372 -15.80 19.19 -18.19
C VAL A 372 -16.20 18.77 -16.78
N LEU A 373 -16.21 19.73 -15.86
CA LEU A 373 -16.60 19.47 -14.47
C LEU A 373 -18.03 18.98 -14.39
N SER A 374 -18.97 19.65 -15.07
CA SER A 374 -20.39 19.24 -15.10
C SER A 374 -20.56 17.86 -15.75
N GLY A 375 -19.85 17.58 -16.83
CA GLY A 375 -19.91 16.26 -17.49
C GLY A 375 -19.41 15.12 -16.61
N PHE A 376 -18.34 15.30 -15.86
CA PHE A 376 -17.89 14.33 -14.87
C PHE A 376 -18.86 14.18 -13.69
N LEU A 377 -19.47 15.28 -13.22
CA LEU A 377 -20.48 15.22 -12.17
C LEU A 377 -21.74 14.47 -12.63
N ASP A 378 -22.17 14.64 -13.88
CA ASP A 378 -23.25 13.84 -14.47
C ASP A 378 -22.92 12.33 -14.46
N GLN A 379 -21.70 11.97 -14.81
CA GLN A 379 -21.25 10.58 -14.75
C GLN A 379 -21.22 10.04 -13.31
N ILE A 380 -20.75 10.81 -12.33
CA ILE A 380 -20.78 10.45 -10.91
C ILE A 380 -22.20 10.20 -10.42
N ASN A 381 -23.16 11.03 -10.83
CA ASN A 381 -24.55 10.86 -10.48
C ASN A 381 -25.15 9.55 -11.05
N ALA A 382 -24.61 9.07 -12.16
CA ALA A 382 -24.97 7.78 -12.76
C ALA A 382 -24.10 6.62 -12.26
N GLY A 383 -23.07 6.88 -11.47
CA GLY A 383 -22.16 5.89 -10.94
C GLY A 383 -22.67 5.19 -9.67
N THR A 384 -21.94 4.15 -9.25
CA THR A 384 -22.23 3.36 -8.05
C THR A 384 -21.21 3.67 -6.96
N PRO A 385 -21.60 4.12 -5.74
CA PRO A 385 -20.67 4.31 -4.65
C PRO A 385 -19.88 3.02 -4.33
N ALA A 386 -18.58 3.14 -4.21
CA ALA A 386 -17.73 2.00 -3.84
C ALA A 386 -18.06 1.54 -2.40
N PRO A 387 -18.30 0.24 -2.17
CA PRO A 387 -18.50 -0.27 -0.83
C PRO A 387 -17.26 -0.08 0.04
N THR A 388 -17.42 0.28 1.30
CA THR A 388 -16.34 0.50 2.27
C THR A 388 -16.14 -0.69 3.20
N THR A 389 -16.42 -1.89 2.72
CA THR A 389 -16.27 -3.13 3.49
C THR A 389 -14.87 -3.73 3.29
N ARG A 390 -14.42 -4.54 4.24
CA ARG A 390 -13.19 -5.33 4.07
C ARG A 390 -13.27 -6.28 2.86
N ALA A 391 -14.46 -6.81 2.60
CA ALA A 391 -14.73 -7.63 1.42
C ALA A 391 -14.41 -6.90 0.10
N MET A 392 -14.66 -5.57 0.04
CA MET A 392 -14.31 -4.76 -1.13
C MET A 392 -12.80 -4.68 -1.34
N ALA A 393 -12.02 -4.53 -0.28
CA ALA A 393 -10.56 -4.54 -0.39
C ALA A 393 -10.01 -5.89 -0.87
N MET A 394 -10.74 -6.99 -0.62
CA MET A 394 -10.35 -8.35 -0.98
C MET A 394 -10.83 -8.78 -2.37
N VAL A 395 -11.75 -8.05 -3.00
CA VAL A 395 -12.38 -8.45 -4.27
C VAL A 395 -11.42 -8.52 -5.45
N TYR A 396 -10.39 -7.68 -5.43
CA TYR A 396 -9.48 -7.55 -6.56
C TYR A 396 -8.67 -8.81 -6.83
N GLY A 397 -8.18 -9.49 -5.81
CA GLY A 397 -7.38 -10.70 -5.95
C GLY A 397 -8.07 -11.82 -6.72
N PRO A 398 -9.24 -12.31 -6.26
CA PRO A 398 -10.01 -13.32 -7.01
C PRO A 398 -10.34 -12.90 -8.44
N LEU A 399 -10.64 -11.60 -8.67
CA LEU A 399 -10.97 -11.08 -10.00
C LEU A 399 -9.77 -11.05 -10.94
N VAL A 400 -8.59 -10.67 -10.48
CA VAL A 400 -7.36 -10.72 -11.31
C VAL A 400 -7.17 -12.14 -11.87
N THR A 401 -7.31 -13.14 -11.02
CA THR A 401 -7.22 -14.55 -11.42
C THR A 401 -8.32 -14.95 -12.41
N ALA A 402 -9.57 -14.61 -12.13
CA ALA A 402 -10.68 -14.94 -13.01
C ALA A 402 -10.49 -14.32 -14.41
N PHE A 403 -10.10 -13.05 -14.48
CA PHE A 403 -9.87 -12.36 -15.75
C PHE A 403 -8.72 -12.98 -16.54
N GLU A 404 -7.65 -13.39 -15.88
CA GLU A 404 -6.54 -14.07 -16.54
C GLU A 404 -6.93 -15.46 -17.06
N GLN A 405 -7.76 -16.19 -16.33
CA GLN A 405 -8.29 -17.49 -16.78
C GLN A 405 -9.16 -17.36 -18.03
N VAL A 406 -10.03 -16.35 -18.10
CA VAL A 406 -10.86 -16.10 -19.28
C VAL A 406 -10.00 -15.62 -20.45
N TYR A 407 -9.07 -14.68 -20.20
CA TYR A 407 -8.18 -14.13 -21.22
C TYR A 407 -7.28 -15.19 -21.86
N THR A 408 -6.84 -16.18 -21.08
CA THR A 408 -6.03 -17.29 -21.56
C THR A 408 -6.84 -18.49 -22.04
N GLU A 409 -8.16 -18.36 -22.14
CA GLU A 409 -9.10 -19.41 -22.54
C GLU A 409 -9.01 -20.70 -21.70
N THR A 410 -8.57 -20.57 -20.41
CA THR A 410 -8.47 -21.73 -19.50
C THR A 410 -9.79 -22.02 -18.78
N ALA A 411 -10.69 -21.03 -18.69
CA ALA A 411 -12.04 -21.16 -18.16
C ALA A 411 -12.98 -20.21 -18.91
N SER A 412 -14.28 -20.50 -18.91
CA SER A 412 -15.30 -19.54 -19.36
C SER A 412 -15.49 -18.42 -18.33
N ALA A 413 -16.07 -17.28 -18.74
CA ALA A 413 -16.35 -16.17 -17.84
C ALA A 413 -17.24 -16.58 -16.66
N ASP A 414 -18.27 -17.41 -16.90
CA ASP A 414 -19.12 -17.95 -15.84
C ASP A 414 -18.33 -18.82 -14.83
N GLU A 415 -17.49 -19.74 -15.32
CA GLU A 415 -16.72 -20.64 -14.47
C GLU A 415 -15.66 -19.86 -13.66
N ALA A 416 -14.96 -18.93 -14.28
CA ALA A 416 -13.93 -18.13 -13.63
C ALA A 416 -14.52 -17.21 -12.54
N LEU A 417 -15.62 -16.51 -12.84
CA LEU A 417 -16.30 -15.65 -11.87
C LEU A 417 -17.02 -16.44 -10.77
N GLN A 418 -17.51 -17.64 -11.06
CA GLN A 418 -17.99 -18.56 -10.02
C GLN A 418 -16.86 -18.90 -9.05
N GLY A 419 -15.69 -19.27 -9.56
CA GLY A 419 -14.50 -19.54 -8.74
C GLY A 419 -14.10 -18.33 -7.89
N ALA A 420 -14.05 -17.13 -8.49
CA ALA A 420 -13.74 -15.89 -7.77
C ALA A 420 -14.76 -15.59 -6.66
N ASN A 421 -16.05 -15.86 -6.92
CA ASN A 421 -17.10 -15.65 -5.92
C ASN A 421 -16.99 -16.64 -4.75
N GLU A 422 -16.70 -17.90 -5.01
CA GLU A 422 -16.48 -18.92 -3.98
C GLU A 422 -15.26 -18.59 -3.13
N GLU A 423 -14.20 -18.13 -3.75
CA GLU A 423 -12.97 -17.75 -3.08
C GLU A 423 -13.16 -16.52 -2.21
N LEU A 424 -13.79 -15.46 -2.72
CA LEU A 424 -14.11 -14.26 -1.93
C LEU A 424 -14.98 -14.61 -0.71
N ASN A 425 -15.97 -15.51 -0.86
CA ASN A 425 -16.76 -16.02 0.28
C ASN A 425 -15.87 -16.72 1.31
N SER A 426 -14.94 -17.57 0.87
CA SER A 426 -14.02 -18.27 1.77
C SER A 426 -13.12 -17.31 2.55
N LEU A 427 -12.65 -16.24 1.89
CA LEU A 427 -11.87 -15.19 2.54
C LEU A 427 -12.69 -14.45 3.61
N ILE A 428 -13.93 -14.08 3.30
CA ILE A 428 -14.82 -13.39 4.23
C ILE A 428 -15.15 -14.28 5.43
N ASP A 429 -15.44 -15.57 5.20
CA ASP A 429 -15.75 -16.53 6.27
C ASP A 429 -14.53 -16.75 7.21
N GLY A 430 -13.32 -16.63 6.68
CA GLY A 430 -12.07 -16.68 7.46
C GLY A 430 -11.83 -15.46 8.34
N LEU A 431 -12.54 -14.34 8.09
CA LEU A 431 -12.36 -13.11 8.84
C LEU A 431 -12.90 -13.22 10.26
N GLN A 432 -12.06 -12.97 11.25
CA GLN A 432 -12.50 -12.75 12.61
C GLN A 432 -12.81 -11.27 12.81
N ARG A 433 -14.05 -10.96 13.21
CA ARG A 433 -14.43 -9.58 13.51
C ARG A 433 -13.65 -9.07 14.71
N ALA A 434 -13.04 -7.90 14.59
CA ALA A 434 -12.40 -7.21 15.68
C ALA A 434 -13.44 -6.87 16.78
N ALA A 435 -13.03 -6.92 18.03
CA ALA A 435 -13.86 -6.44 19.14
C ALA A 435 -14.18 -4.95 18.95
N PRO A 436 -15.34 -4.47 19.38
CA PRO A 436 -15.64 -3.05 19.37
C PRO A 436 -14.57 -2.28 20.16
N PRO A 437 -14.14 -1.09 19.67
CA PRO A 437 -13.11 -0.31 20.35
C PRO A 437 -13.58 0.13 21.74
N PRO A 438 -12.65 0.34 22.69
CA PRO A 438 -12.97 0.97 23.97
C PRO A 438 -13.57 2.36 23.73
N THR A 439 -14.62 2.71 24.46
CA THR A 439 -15.26 4.03 24.36
C THR A 439 -14.53 5.05 25.20
N ASN A 440 -14.13 6.18 24.60
CA ASN A 440 -13.63 7.35 25.32
C ASN A 440 -14.80 8.31 25.56
N GLU A 441 -15.46 8.19 26.70
CA GLU A 441 -16.55 9.07 27.10
C GLU A 441 -15.99 10.36 27.72
N GLY A 442 -16.56 11.51 27.35
CA GLY A 442 -16.37 12.79 28.04
C GLY A 442 -15.43 13.81 27.37
N TYR A 443 -14.65 13.45 26.37
CA TYR A 443 -13.74 14.37 25.72
C TYR A 443 -14.45 15.45 24.88
N ARG A 444 -15.35 15.04 24.00
CA ARG A 444 -16.26 15.91 23.21
C ARG A 444 -17.71 15.50 23.40
N THR A 445 -18.00 14.82 24.47
CA THR A 445 -19.33 14.25 24.72
C THR A 445 -19.82 14.66 26.07
N VAL A 446 -21.10 15.05 26.17
CA VAL A 446 -21.81 15.27 27.44
C VAL A 446 -23.01 14.35 27.49
N ASN A 447 -23.27 13.77 28.69
CA ASN A 447 -24.40 12.89 28.91
C ASN A 447 -25.54 13.66 29.55
N VAL A 448 -26.73 13.52 28.96
CA VAL A 448 -27.98 14.09 29.47
C VAL A 448 -29.00 13.00 29.68
N ASN A 449 -29.81 13.12 30.73
CA ASN A 449 -30.94 12.24 30.99
C ASN A 449 -32.16 13.05 31.41
N PHE A 450 -33.30 12.75 30.87
CA PHE A 450 -34.55 13.41 31.17
C PHE A 450 -35.76 12.48 30.95
N THR A 451 -36.87 12.78 31.61
CA THR A 451 -38.10 12.06 31.36
C THR A 451 -39.03 12.88 30.47
N THR A 452 -39.58 12.24 29.44
CA THR A 452 -40.51 12.93 28.52
C THR A 452 -41.81 13.33 29.25
N ASP A 453 -42.35 14.50 28.90
CA ASP A 453 -43.57 15.06 29.45
C ASP A 453 -44.82 14.86 28.56
N GLY A 454 -44.68 14.07 27.47
CA GLY A 454 -45.72 13.81 26.48
C GLY A 454 -45.71 14.76 25.31
N SER A 455 -44.72 15.63 25.19
CA SER A 455 -44.48 16.46 23.98
C SER A 455 -44.21 15.55 22.76
N THR A 456 -44.61 16.02 21.60
CA THR A 456 -44.43 15.28 20.32
C THR A 456 -43.01 15.39 19.76
N GLY A 457 -42.22 16.35 20.26
CA GLY A 457 -40.83 16.57 19.93
C GLY A 457 -40.12 17.38 20.99
N TYR A 458 -38.80 17.26 21.00
CA TYR A 458 -37.91 18.01 21.88
C TYR A 458 -36.76 18.60 21.07
N THR A 459 -36.44 19.84 21.34
CA THR A 459 -35.24 20.48 20.79
C THR A 459 -34.14 20.45 21.83
N VAL A 460 -33.01 19.88 21.51
CA VAL A 460 -31.79 19.92 22.31
C VAL A 460 -30.99 21.16 21.92
N LEU A 461 -30.78 22.05 22.90
CA LEU A 461 -29.99 23.26 22.72
C LEU A 461 -28.68 23.09 23.51
N VAL A 462 -27.56 23.46 22.89
CA VAL A 462 -26.27 23.58 23.54
C VAL A 462 -25.76 25.00 23.34
N ASP A 463 -25.47 25.67 24.45
CA ASP A 463 -25.05 27.07 24.49
C ASP A 463 -26.04 28.02 23.77
N GLY A 464 -27.33 27.66 23.82
CA GLY A 464 -28.40 28.41 23.19
C GLY A 464 -28.62 28.12 21.70
N VAL A 465 -27.82 27.24 21.08
CA VAL A 465 -27.95 26.86 19.68
C VAL A 465 -28.58 25.47 19.57
N THR A 466 -29.46 25.28 18.57
CA THR A 466 -30.03 23.94 18.30
C THR A 466 -28.95 22.95 17.92
N HIS A 467 -28.80 21.91 18.73
CA HIS A 467 -27.83 20.82 18.50
C HIS A 467 -28.48 19.66 17.77
N SER A 468 -29.58 19.13 18.28
CA SER A 468 -30.34 18.03 17.66
C SER A 468 -31.81 18.09 18.07
N THR A 469 -32.66 17.26 17.44
CA THR A 469 -34.08 17.13 17.75
C THR A 469 -34.44 15.70 18.04
N LEU A 470 -35.39 15.52 18.99
CA LEU A 470 -36.02 14.25 19.28
C LEU A 470 -37.49 14.40 18.83
N SER A 471 -38.00 13.51 17.98
CA SER A 471 -39.37 13.63 17.47
C SER A 471 -40.02 12.26 17.34
N GLN A 472 -41.35 12.22 17.48
CA GLN A 472 -42.12 11.01 17.24
C GLN A 472 -42.20 10.64 15.75
N ASN A 473 -41.79 11.52 14.84
CA ASN A 473 -41.75 11.30 13.40
C ASN A 473 -40.40 11.72 12.82
N LEU A 474 -39.67 10.81 12.22
CA LEU A 474 -38.47 11.13 11.47
C LEU A 474 -38.85 11.74 10.11
N SER A 475 -38.20 12.81 9.73
CA SER A 475 -38.44 13.48 8.44
C SER A 475 -37.67 12.87 7.28
N LEU A 476 -36.66 12.05 7.56
CA LEU A 476 -35.81 11.38 6.57
C LEU A 476 -35.88 9.88 6.75
N PRO A 477 -36.08 9.11 5.66
CA PRO A 477 -36.29 7.67 5.74
C PRO A 477 -35.02 6.82 5.93
N ASP A 478 -33.83 7.33 5.64
CA ASP A 478 -32.60 6.54 5.71
C ASP A 478 -31.49 7.29 6.42
N PRO A 479 -31.29 7.01 7.66
CA PRO A 479 -30.36 7.74 8.49
C PRO A 479 -28.93 7.25 8.33
N LEU A 480 -28.00 8.16 8.13
CA LEU A 480 -26.67 7.97 8.65
C LEU A 480 -26.75 7.71 10.14
N PRO A 481 -25.97 6.76 10.72
CA PRO A 481 -25.97 6.52 12.15
C PRO A 481 -25.74 7.83 12.87
N ALA A 482 -26.58 8.05 13.84
CA ALA A 482 -26.55 9.32 14.57
C ALA A 482 -25.23 9.47 15.30
N TYR A 483 -24.73 10.67 15.24
CA TYR A 483 -23.54 11.07 15.99
C TYR A 483 -23.85 11.09 17.50
N ASP A 484 -25.04 11.58 17.88
CA ASP A 484 -25.52 11.46 19.25
C ASP A 484 -26.13 10.06 19.47
N ARG A 485 -25.79 9.41 20.54
CA ARG A 485 -26.41 8.15 20.97
C ARG A 485 -27.48 8.44 21.99
N CYS A 486 -28.72 8.07 21.69
CA CYS A 486 -29.82 8.23 22.60
C CYS A 486 -30.53 6.89 22.82
N THR A 487 -30.89 6.59 24.07
CA THR A 487 -31.75 5.46 24.44
C THR A 487 -33.03 5.97 25.04
N ALA A 488 -34.12 5.24 24.88
CA ALA A 488 -35.38 5.43 25.58
C ALA A 488 -35.66 4.17 26.37
N ASP A 489 -35.75 4.30 27.69
CA ASP A 489 -35.88 3.18 28.65
C ASP A 489 -34.84 2.08 28.40
N GLY A 490 -33.61 2.48 28.06
CA GLY A 490 -32.48 1.58 27.74
C GLY A 490 -32.48 0.95 26.35
N VAL A 491 -33.42 1.31 25.49
CA VAL A 491 -33.46 0.84 24.08
C VAL A 491 -32.97 1.96 23.17
N GLU A 492 -32.04 1.65 22.27
CA GLU A 492 -31.48 2.63 21.35
C GLU A 492 -32.58 3.22 20.44
N MET A 493 -32.56 4.54 20.33
CA MET A 493 -33.53 5.27 19.53
C MET A 493 -33.08 5.34 18.08
N PRO A 494 -33.90 4.90 17.09
CA PRO A 494 -33.62 5.11 15.69
C PRO A 494 -33.38 6.59 15.36
N ALA A 495 -32.51 6.87 14.42
CA ALA A 495 -32.02 8.20 14.16
C ALA A 495 -31.89 8.53 12.68
N SER A 496 -31.98 9.82 12.37
CA SER A 496 -31.45 10.47 11.20
C SER A 496 -30.32 11.44 11.63
N PRO A 497 -29.57 12.05 10.69
CA PRO A 497 -28.39 12.85 11.02
C PRO A 497 -28.56 13.93 12.10
N SER A 498 -29.73 14.54 12.22
CA SER A 498 -30.00 15.59 13.19
C SER A 498 -31.28 15.35 14.01
N GLN A 499 -31.86 14.16 13.92
CA GLN A 499 -33.14 13.84 14.54
C GLN A 499 -33.18 12.41 15.05
N ARG A 500 -33.79 12.21 16.24
CA ARG A 500 -34.04 10.90 16.84
C ARG A 500 -35.52 10.57 16.84
N LEU A 501 -35.84 9.31 16.58
CA LEU A 501 -37.23 8.82 16.69
C LEU A 501 -37.57 8.52 18.15
N LEU A 502 -38.40 9.37 18.73
CA LEU A 502 -38.90 9.27 20.08
C LEU A 502 -40.07 8.28 20.13
N PRO A 503 -40.04 7.27 21.01
CA PRO A 503 -41.19 6.44 21.26
C PRO A 503 -42.35 7.24 21.87
N SER A 504 -43.59 6.79 21.66
CA SER A 504 -44.77 7.41 22.27
C SER A 504 -44.86 7.08 23.76
N GLY A 505 -45.27 8.06 24.58
CA GLY A 505 -45.48 7.88 26.02
C GLY A 505 -44.41 8.59 26.85
N THR A 506 -44.50 8.36 28.16
CA THR A 506 -43.52 8.89 29.12
C THR A 506 -42.40 7.88 29.25
N VAL A 507 -41.20 8.25 28.81
CA VAL A 507 -40.00 7.40 28.79
C VAL A 507 -38.80 8.15 29.36
N LEU A 508 -37.88 7.42 29.98
CA LEU A 508 -36.59 7.96 30.36
C LEU A 508 -35.67 7.97 29.12
N VAL A 509 -35.26 9.17 28.73
CA VAL A 509 -34.34 9.34 27.61
C VAL A 509 -32.93 9.65 28.16
N GLU A 510 -31.96 8.91 27.70
CA GLU A 510 -30.54 9.11 28.01
C GLU A 510 -29.81 9.35 26.70
N CYS A 511 -29.15 10.51 26.57
CA CYS A 511 -28.39 10.87 25.34
C CYS A 511 -26.94 11.19 25.69
N ALA A 512 -26.02 10.64 24.87
CA ALA A 512 -24.64 11.11 24.76
C ALA A 512 -24.58 12.10 23.62
N LEU A 513 -24.54 13.39 23.89
CA LEU A 513 -24.46 14.47 22.92
C LEU A 513 -22.99 14.69 22.54
N THR A 514 -22.69 14.68 21.27
CA THR A 514 -21.31 14.76 20.73
C THR A 514 -21.04 16.14 20.10
N GLY A 515 -19.80 16.39 19.66
CA GLY A 515 -19.42 17.66 18.99
C GLY A 515 -19.21 18.83 19.94
N MET A 516 -18.97 18.57 21.21
CA MET A 516 -18.69 19.59 22.23
C MET A 516 -17.25 20.10 22.15
N VAL A 517 -17.05 21.34 22.60
CA VAL A 517 -15.70 21.88 22.77
C VAL A 517 -15.07 21.21 24.00
N PRO A 518 -13.84 20.67 23.89
CA PRO A 518 -13.17 20.06 25.05
C PRO A 518 -12.87 21.07 26.16
N ASN A 519 -12.77 20.58 27.39
CA ASN A 519 -12.44 21.37 28.58
C ASN A 519 -13.28 22.64 28.73
N THR A 520 -14.56 22.57 28.37
CA THR A 520 -15.47 23.71 28.36
C THR A 520 -16.75 23.35 29.14
N VAL A 521 -17.32 24.35 29.82
CA VAL A 521 -18.65 24.22 30.44
C VAL A 521 -19.69 24.59 29.38
N HIS A 522 -20.54 23.65 29.05
CA HIS A 522 -21.66 23.81 28.13
C HIS A 522 -22.99 23.95 28.88
N GLN A 523 -23.81 24.90 28.48
CA GLN A 523 -25.19 24.99 28.96
C GLN A 523 -26.09 24.16 28.01
N VAL A 524 -26.59 23.05 28.54
CA VAL A 524 -27.48 22.16 27.78
C VAL A 524 -28.91 22.33 28.30
N SER A 525 -29.82 22.57 27.36
CA SER A 525 -31.25 22.61 27.68
C SER A 525 -32.06 21.81 26.64
N ILE A 526 -33.08 21.12 27.10
CA ILE A 526 -34.00 20.34 26.29
C ILE A 526 -35.39 20.94 26.46
N VAL A 527 -35.98 21.38 25.36
CA VAL A 527 -37.24 22.11 25.30
C VAL A 527 -38.26 21.27 24.54
N GLY A 528 -39.37 20.92 25.19
CA GLY A 528 -40.54 20.30 24.62
C GLY A 528 -41.66 21.30 24.30
N ASP A 529 -42.83 20.79 23.85
CA ASP A 529 -44.01 21.64 23.53
C ASP A 529 -44.52 22.42 24.75
N SER A 530 -44.33 21.90 25.96
CA SER A 530 -44.79 22.48 27.23
C SER A 530 -43.74 23.36 27.92
N GLY A 531 -42.51 23.44 27.41
CA GLY A 531 -41.38 24.20 27.94
C GLY A 531 -40.13 23.40 28.18
N THR A 532 -39.20 23.96 28.98
CA THR A 532 -37.90 23.29 29.25
C THR A 532 -38.12 22.09 30.21
N VAL A 533 -37.71 20.93 29.78
CA VAL A 533 -37.79 19.68 30.53
C VAL A 533 -36.45 19.27 31.18
N PHE A 534 -35.36 19.82 30.66
CA PHE A 534 -34.01 19.59 31.19
C PHE A 534 -33.16 20.85 31.01
N GLU A 535 -32.38 21.21 32.02
CA GLU A 535 -31.38 22.29 31.92
C GLU A 535 -30.24 21.97 32.88
N ALA A 536 -29.01 21.99 32.38
CA ALA A 536 -27.80 21.73 33.18
C ALA A 536 -26.55 22.38 32.55
N GLU A 537 -25.60 22.75 33.42
CA GLU A 537 -24.23 23.04 32.98
C GLU A 537 -23.43 21.76 33.06
N LEU A 538 -22.87 21.33 31.93
CA LEU A 538 -22.10 20.09 31.76
C LEU A 538 -20.70 20.42 31.27
N THR A 539 -19.68 19.76 31.83
CA THR A 539 -18.28 20.03 31.52
C THR A 539 -17.69 18.84 30.76
N THR A 540 -17.06 19.11 29.62
CA THR A 540 -16.27 18.13 28.90
C THR A 540 -14.89 17.94 29.51
N THR A 541 -14.27 16.79 29.30
CA THR A 541 -12.93 16.50 29.79
C THR A 541 -11.83 17.24 29.03
N VAL A 542 -10.63 17.29 29.61
CA VAL A 542 -9.49 18.05 29.06
C VAL A 542 -8.94 17.44 27.76
N GLY A 543 -9.05 16.14 27.59
CA GLY A 543 -8.50 15.48 26.43
C GLY A 543 -8.91 14.02 26.28
N ASP A 544 -8.58 13.43 25.15
CA ASP A 544 -8.80 12.01 24.85
C ASP A 544 -7.70 11.15 25.46
N VAL A 545 -8.03 9.91 25.83
CA VAL A 545 -7.05 8.92 26.26
C VAL A 545 -6.42 8.30 25.01
N LEU A 546 -5.13 8.56 24.82
CA LEU A 546 -4.39 7.94 23.74
C LEU A 546 -4.20 6.45 24.01
N PRO A 547 -4.16 5.60 22.97
CA PRO A 547 -3.74 4.23 23.10
C PRO A 547 -2.37 4.18 23.80
N THR A 548 -2.25 3.37 24.85
CA THR A 548 -0.97 3.17 25.52
C THR A 548 -0.03 2.46 24.57
N ALA A 549 1.21 2.95 24.45
CA ALA A 549 2.23 2.17 23.76
C ALA A 549 2.35 0.79 24.42
N GLY A 550 2.42 -0.27 23.62
CA GLY A 550 2.49 -1.65 24.10
C GLY A 550 3.61 -1.85 25.12
N ASP A 551 3.46 -2.81 26.02
CA ASP A 551 4.47 -3.11 27.03
C ASP A 551 5.80 -3.52 26.38
N THR A 552 6.79 -2.63 26.39
CA THR A 552 8.13 -2.86 25.85
C THR A 552 9.01 -3.71 26.75
N SER A 553 8.54 -4.06 27.98
CA SER A 553 9.32 -4.84 28.94
C SER A 553 9.79 -6.20 28.38
N PRO A 554 8.96 -7.00 27.66
CA PRO A 554 9.43 -8.26 27.09
C PRO A 554 10.55 -8.08 26.06
N VAL A 555 10.48 -7.00 25.27
CA VAL A 555 11.51 -6.63 24.29
C VAL A 555 12.83 -6.31 24.97
N LEU A 556 12.77 -5.48 26.00
CA LEU A 556 13.95 -5.09 26.79
C LEU A 556 14.57 -6.29 27.50
N PHE A 557 13.75 -7.21 28.04
CA PHE A 557 14.23 -8.46 28.64
C PHE A 557 14.91 -9.37 27.60
N ALA A 558 14.32 -9.52 26.41
CA ALA A 558 14.89 -10.33 25.33
C ALA A 558 16.24 -9.74 24.85
N LEU A 559 16.28 -8.44 24.62
CA LEU A 559 17.52 -7.74 24.25
C LEU A 559 18.58 -7.87 25.33
N GLY A 560 18.20 -7.71 26.60
CA GLY A 560 19.08 -7.90 27.74
C GLY A 560 19.64 -9.31 27.85
N ALA A 561 18.81 -10.34 27.60
CA ALA A 561 19.21 -11.74 27.60
C ALA A 561 20.17 -12.06 26.43
N ILE A 562 19.91 -11.53 25.24
CA ILE A 562 20.80 -11.64 24.07
C ILE A 562 22.15 -10.97 24.38
N PHE A 563 22.11 -9.76 24.90
CA PHE A 563 23.31 -9.01 25.27
C PHE A 563 24.17 -9.75 26.31
N LEU A 564 23.54 -10.26 27.36
CA LEU A 564 24.22 -11.04 28.39
C LEU A 564 24.80 -12.35 27.84
N SER A 565 24.06 -13.06 26.99
CA SER A 565 24.50 -14.29 26.33
C SER A 565 25.75 -14.06 25.47
N LEU A 566 25.78 -12.96 24.74
CA LEU A 566 26.92 -12.56 23.92
C LEU A 566 28.15 -12.16 24.74
N ILE A 567 27.96 -11.44 25.83
CA ILE A 567 29.06 -11.14 26.76
C ILE A 567 29.66 -12.45 27.28
N VAL A 568 28.82 -13.41 27.67
CA VAL A 568 29.27 -14.74 28.13
C VAL A 568 30.03 -15.48 27.04
N LEU A 569 29.52 -15.51 25.80
CA LEU A 569 30.17 -16.17 24.66
C LEU A 569 31.48 -15.52 24.29
N LEU A 570 31.56 -14.21 24.25
CA LEU A 570 32.80 -13.46 24.00
C LEU A 570 33.81 -13.65 25.13
N GLY A 571 33.35 -13.68 26.38
CA GLY A 571 34.17 -13.98 27.57
C GLY A 571 34.71 -15.42 27.53
N TYR A 572 33.87 -16.39 27.16
CA TYR A 572 34.28 -17.77 26.98
C TYR A 572 35.27 -17.94 25.82
N GLY A 573 35.01 -17.36 24.66
CA GLY A 573 35.93 -17.37 23.51
C GLY A 573 37.29 -16.78 23.88
N ARG A 574 37.31 -15.64 24.58
CA ARG A 574 38.54 -15.01 25.12
C ARG A 574 39.26 -15.91 26.09
N ALA A 575 38.53 -16.59 26.99
CA ALA A 575 39.14 -17.49 27.96
C ALA A 575 39.80 -18.69 27.27
N MET A 576 39.17 -19.26 26.26
CA MET A 576 39.68 -20.37 25.42
C MET A 576 40.96 -19.92 24.67
N ASP A 577 40.96 -18.73 24.03
CA ASP A 577 42.12 -18.21 23.31
C ASP A 577 43.32 -17.90 24.23
N VAL A 578 43.05 -17.38 25.43
CA VAL A 578 44.10 -17.15 26.45
C VAL A 578 44.65 -18.49 26.93
N ARG A 579 43.82 -19.54 27.16
CA ARG A 579 44.26 -20.90 27.52
C ARG A 579 45.07 -21.55 26.40
N ALA A 580 44.76 -21.25 25.15
CA ALA A 580 45.50 -21.73 23.98
C ALA A 580 46.83 -20.97 23.74
N GLY A 581 47.23 -20.06 24.62
CA GLY A 581 48.49 -19.28 24.53
C GLY A 581 48.54 -18.20 23.47
N ARG A 582 47.41 -17.76 22.94
CA ARG A 582 47.29 -16.67 21.93
C ARG A 582 47.49 -15.29 22.59
N LEU A 583 48.70 -14.76 22.55
CA LEU A 583 49.13 -13.56 23.29
C LEU A 583 48.35 -12.27 22.95
N HIS A 584 47.85 -12.16 21.71
CA HIS A 584 47.10 -10.97 21.27
C HIS A 584 45.58 -11.09 21.37
N ALA A 585 45.03 -12.21 21.82
CA ALA A 585 43.60 -12.45 21.90
C ALA A 585 42.84 -11.44 22.78
N LYS A 586 43.49 -10.91 23.82
CA LYS A 586 42.86 -9.94 24.74
C LYS A 586 42.50 -8.61 24.08
N SER A 587 43.36 -8.10 23.18
CA SER A 587 43.13 -6.86 22.46
C SER A 587 42.17 -7.08 21.27
N ALA A 588 42.30 -8.18 20.55
CA ALA A 588 41.42 -8.51 19.43
C ALA A 588 39.95 -8.57 19.85
N HIS A 589 39.63 -9.31 20.91
CA HIS A 589 38.24 -9.39 21.39
C HIS A 589 37.70 -8.03 21.89
N ALA A 590 38.52 -7.17 22.46
CA ALA A 590 38.11 -5.85 22.90
C ALA A 590 37.73 -4.92 21.72
N TYR A 591 38.40 -5.06 20.56
CA TYR A 591 38.07 -4.28 19.35
C TYR A 591 36.82 -4.80 18.62
N ILE A 592 36.63 -6.12 18.61
CA ILE A 592 35.51 -6.75 17.89
C ILE A 592 34.22 -6.71 18.71
N ALA A 593 34.31 -6.78 20.05
CA ALA A 593 33.15 -6.92 20.93
C ALA A 593 32.05 -5.85 20.73
N PRO A 594 32.34 -4.55 20.61
CA PRO A 594 31.31 -3.54 20.41
C PRO A 594 30.51 -3.77 19.11
N ALA A 595 31.20 -4.06 18.00
CA ALA A 595 30.58 -4.31 16.72
C ALA A 595 29.73 -5.62 16.74
N MET A 596 30.25 -6.66 17.36
CA MET A 596 29.51 -7.92 17.50
C MET A 596 28.28 -7.77 18.39
N LEU A 597 28.35 -6.99 19.47
CA LEU A 597 27.23 -6.72 20.34
C LEU A 597 26.14 -5.91 19.62
N ALA A 598 26.52 -4.83 18.93
CA ALA A 598 25.59 -4.01 18.16
C ALA A 598 24.90 -4.84 17.05
N LEU A 599 25.69 -5.57 16.26
CA LEU A 599 25.15 -6.43 15.19
C LEU A 599 24.19 -7.49 15.76
N ALA A 600 24.56 -8.09 16.88
CA ALA A 600 23.74 -9.10 17.48
C ALA A 600 22.40 -8.55 18.01
N MET A 601 22.39 -7.41 18.66
CA MET A 601 21.15 -6.76 19.12
C MET A 601 20.25 -6.41 17.93
N LEU A 602 20.79 -5.78 16.89
CA LEU A 602 20.03 -5.35 15.73
C LEU A 602 19.53 -6.49 14.85
N THR A 603 20.26 -7.61 14.82
CA THR A 603 19.91 -8.73 13.94
C THR A 603 19.15 -9.85 14.67
N PHE A 604 19.59 -10.24 15.86
CA PHE A 604 19.00 -11.42 16.52
C PHE A 604 17.62 -11.17 17.10
N TYR A 605 17.34 -9.94 17.58
CA TYR A 605 16.01 -9.68 18.12
C TYR A 605 14.91 -9.81 17.06
N PRO A 606 14.96 -9.12 15.89
CA PRO A 606 13.94 -9.29 14.86
C PRO A 606 13.82 -10.73 14.37
N VAL A 607 14.94 -11.45 14.24
CA VAL A 607 14.94 -12.87 13.82
C VAL A 607 14.25 -13.75 14.85
N LEU A 608 14.54 -13.57 16.14
CA LEU A 608 13.92 -14.37 17.20
C LEU A 608 12.45 -14.01 17.38
N TYR A 609 12.08 -12.76 17.21
CA TYR A 609 10.68 -12.32 17.23
C TYR A 609 9.90 -12.90 16.05
N GLY A 610 10.44 -12.83 14.83
CA GLY A 610 9.84 -13.49 13.67
C GLY A 610 9.72 -15.01 13.85
N PHE A 611 10.74 -15.63 14.47
CA PHE A 611 10.67 -17.06 14.83
C PHE A 611 9.56 -17.35 15.84
N TRP A 612 9.33 -16.46 16.82
CA TRP A 612 8.21 -16.57 17.75
C TRP A 612 6.86 -16.42 17.04
N LEU A 613 6.71 -15.39 16.21
CA LEU A 613 5.48 -15.14 15.44
C LEU A 613 5.07 -16.36 14.59
N SER A 614 6.02 -17.11 14.06
CA SER A 614 5.74 -18.29 13.23
C SER A 614 4.96 -19.41 13.94
N PHE A 615 4.86 -19.36 15.27
CA PHE A 615 4.09 -20.28 16.10
C PHE A 615 2.79 -19.68 16.64
N THR A 616 2.40 -18.51 16.19
CA THR A 616 1.24 -17.77 16.69
C THR A 616 0.23 -17.50 15.58
N ASP A 617 -1.01 -17.18 15.95
CA ASP A 617 -2.07 -16.76 15.05
C ASP A 617 -2.03 -15.24 14.76
N ALA A 618 -0.84 -14.65 14.76
CA ALA A 618 -0.67 -13.22 14.51
C ALA A 618 -1.17 -12.82 13.12
N ASP A 619 -2.09 -11.91 13.09
CA ASP A 619 -2.59 -11.27 11.89
C ASP A 619 -2.75 -9.75 12.10
N ALA A 620 -3.16 -9.02 11.08
CA ALA A 620 -3.33 -7.57 11.14
C ALA A 620 -4.34 -7.12 12.21
N THR A 621 -5.29 -8.00 12.61
CA THR A 621 -6.32 -7.69 13.61
C THR A 621 -5.91 -8.07 15.04
N ARG A 622 -4.83 -8.85 15.22
CA ARG A 622 -4.38 -9.41 16.51
C ARG A 622 -2.92 -9.17 16.82
N LEU A 623 -2.31 -8.18 16.23
CA LEU A 623 -0.93 -7.85 16.55
C LEU A 623 -0.87 -7.29 17.99
N GLY A 624 -0.12 -7.97 18.87
CA GLY A 624 -0.05 -7.66 20.30
C GLY A 624 -0.85 -8.63 21.18
N ASP A 625 -1.90 -9.30 20.69
CA ASP A 625 -2.74 -10.27 21.42
C ASP A 625 -2.78 -11.65 20.75
N GLN A 626 -1.66 -12.05 20.15
CA GLN A 626 -1.55 -13.31 19.42
C GLN A 626 -1.46 -14.52 20.34
N ALA A 627 -2.24 -15.57 20.02
CA ALA A 627 -2.21 -16.84 20.72
C ALA A 627 -1.17 -17.80 20.13
N PHE A 628 -0.61 -18.69 20.97
CA PHE A 628 0.29 -19.73 20.50
C PHE A 628 -0.49 -20.89 19.88
N ILE A 629 -0.27 -21.18 18.61
CA ILE A 629 -0.95 -22.24 17.81
C ILE A 629 -0.03 -23.40 17.41
N GLY A 630 1.20 -23.43 17.89
CA GLY A 630 2.15 -24.53 17.61
C GLY A 630 2.63 -24.54 16.17
N LEU A 631 2.49 -25.65 15.45
CA LEU A 631 2.99 -25.84 14.09
C LEU A 631 1.94 -25.59 12.99
N ALA A 632 0.79 -25.02 13.31
CA ALA A 632 -0.31 -24.84 12.35
C ALA A 632 0.15 -24.06 11.09
N ASN A 633 0.82 -22.92 11.26
CA ASN A 633 1.35 -22.12 10.16
C ASN A 633 2.34 -22.90 9.28
N PHE A 634 3.18 -23.77 9.87
CA PHE A 634 4.12 -24.58 9.08
C PHE A 634 3.38 -25.65 8.27
N ILE A 635 2.32 -26.23 8.82
CA ILE A 635 1.47 -27.18 8.08
C ILE A 635 0.85 -26.48 6.90
N GLU A 636 0.29 -25.29 7.10
CA GLU A 636 -0.28 -24.45 6.05
C GLU A 636 0.76 -24.16 4.95
N VAL A 637 1.96 -23.69 5.30
CA VAL A 637 3.06 -23.44 4.36
C VAL A 637 3.35 -24.66 3.49
N PHE A 638 3.50 -25.83 4.09
CA PHE A 638 3.87 -27.04 3.34
C PHE A 638 2.70 -27.69 2.59
N THR A 639 1.47 -27.37 2.94
CA THR A 639 0.26 -27.89 2.26
C THR A 639 -0.30 -26.90 1.25
N SER A 640 0.21 -25.67 1.19
CA SER A 640 -0.23 -24.70 0.19
C SER A 640 0.08 -25.19 -1.22
N SER A 641 -0.87 -25.05 -2.13
CA SER A 641 -0.78 -25.52 -3.54
C SER A 641 0.40 -24.88 -4.27
N GLY A 642 0.71 -23.63 -3.97
CA GLY A 642 1.80 -22.86 -4.57
C GLY A 642 3.21 -23.15 -4.03
N PHE A 643 3.36 -23.87 -2.90
CA PHE A 643 4.66 -24.09 -2.25
C PHE A 643 5.73 -24.65 -3.17
N LEU A 644 5.39 -25.72 -3.91
CA LEU A 644 6.34 -26.37 -4.79
C LEU A 644 6.72 -25.50 -5.97
N ARG A 645 5.76 -24.78 -6.55
CA ARG A 645 5.96 -23.90 -7.71
C ARG A 645 6.88 -22.74 -7.36
N VAL A 646 6.58 -21.96 -6.31
CA VAL A 646 7.39 -20.82 -5.89
C VAL A 646 8.80 -21.25 -5.48
N THR A 647 8.92 -22.38 -4.82
CA THR A 647 10.22 -22.94 -4.42
C THR A 647 11.05 -23.34 -5.64
N LEU A 648 10.46 -24.04 -6.61
CA LEU A 648 11.14 -24.43 -7.84
C LEU A 648 11.55 -23.23 -8.67
N PHE A 649 10.66 -22.27 -8.83
CA PHE A 649 11.00 -21.05 -9.58
C PHE A 649 12.11 -20.26 -8.86
N THR A 650 12.06 -20.12 -7.54
CA THR A 650 13.14 -19.48 -6.76
C THR A 650 14.49 -20.15 -6.99
N LEU A 651 14.52 -21.50 -7.06
CA LEU A 651 15.74 -22.24 -7.35
C LEU A 651 16.22 -22.04 -8.79
N VAL A 652 15.31 -22.10 -9.78
CA VAL A 652 15.62 -21.82 -11.19
C VAL A 652 16.17 -20.42 -11.36
N TRP A 653 15.45 -19.42 -10.82
CA TRP A 653 15.85 -18.02 -10.76
C TRP A 653 17.26 -17.86 -10.20
N THR A 654 17.51 -18.42 -9.03
CA THR A 654 18.78 -18.25 -8.32
C THR A 654 19.92 -18.93 -9.08
N VAL A 655 19.74 -20.18 -9.52
CA VAL A 655 20.79 -20.93 -10.22
C VAL A 655 21.10 -20.32 -11.58
N ALA A 656 20.08 -19.93 -12.35
CA ALA A 656 20.27 -19.32 -13.66
C ALA A 656 21.06 -17.98 -13.53
N ASN A 657 20.63 -17.11 -12.63
CA ASN A 657 21.29 -15.83 -12.41
C ASN A 657 22.73 -15.98 -11.92
N VAL A 658 22.95 -16.79 -10.87
CA VAL A 658 24.31 -16.97 -10.30
C VAL A 658 25.25 -17.58 -11.33
N THR A 659 24.78 -18.57 -12.08
CA THR A 659 25.59 -19.20 -13.15
C THR A 659 25.95 -18.16 -14.22
N ALA A 660 25.00 -17.35 -14.65
CA ALA A 660 25.24 -16.29 -15.61
C ALA A 660 26.16 -15.19 -15.07
N HIS A 661 25.93 -14.73 -13.83
CA HIS A 661 26.78 -13.71 -13.19
C HIS A 661 28.23 -14.15 -13.09
N VAL A 662 28.46 -15.39 -12.62
CA VAL A 662 29.82 -15.94 -12.49
C VAL A 662 30.42 -16.21 -13.86
N GLY A 663 29.67 -16.84 -14.77
CA GLY A 663 30.15 -17.21 -16.10
C GLY A 663 30.48 -15.98 -16.96
N LEU A 664 29.51 -15.06 -17.12
CA LEU A 664 29.71 -13.84 -17.90
C LEU A 664 30.69 -12.88 -17.22
N GLY A 665 30.62 -12.76 -15.89
CA GLY A 665 31.54 -11.94 -15.13
C GLY A 665 32.99 -12.42 -15.29
N LEU A 666 33.24 -13.74 -15.19
CA LEU A 666 34.57 -14.33 -15.39
C LEU A 666 35.04 -14.16 -16.83
N PHE A 667 34.15 -14.39 -17.80
CA PHE A 667 34.47 -14.20 -19.22
C PHE A 667 34.90 -12.76 -19.51
N LEU A 668 34.11 -11.77 -19.07
CA LEU A 668 34.43 -10.36 -19.26
C LEU A 668 35.71 -9.97 -18.51
N ALA A 669 35.92 -10.47 -17.31
CA ALA A 669 37.12 -10.23 -16.52
C ALA A 669 38.40 -10.72 -17.26
N MET A 670 38.34 -11.93 -17.82
CA MET A 670 39.47 -12.50 -18.60
C MET A 670 39.70 -11.72 -19.91
N VAL A 671 38.62 -11.37 -20.64
CA VAL A 671 38.73 -10.58 -21.87
C VAL A 671 39.39 -9.23 -21.59
N LEU A 672 38.92 -8.52 -20.55
CA LEU A 672 39.47 -7.19 -20.20
C LEU A 672 40.89 -7.22 -19.60
N GLN A 673 41.39 -8.39 -19.19
CA GLN A 673 42.82 -8.55 -18.83
C GLN A 673 43.72 -8.70 -20.04
N HIS A 674 43.21 -9.10 -21.20
CA HIS A 674 44.04 -9.39 -22.36
C HIS A 674 44.83 -8.17 -22.84
N GLY A 675 46.17 -8.31 -22.98
CA GLY A 675 47.12 -7.20 -23.23
C GLY A 675 46.85 -6.38 -24.49
N ARG A 676 46.11 -6.95 -25.49
CA ARG A 676 45.89 -6.34 -26.80
C ARG A 676 44.72 -5.35 -26.86
N ILE A 677 43.87 -5.26 -25.81
CA ILE A 677 42.71 -4.37 -25.81
C ILE A 677 43.15 -2.96 -25.43
N ARG A 678 42.95 -2.01 -26.36
CA ARG A 678 43.16 -0.57 -26.12
C ARG A 678 41.90 0.03 -25.43
N GLY A 679 42.05 0.97 -24.51
CA GLY A 679 40.91 1.63 -23.85
C GLY A 679 40.19 0.81 -22.79
N LYS A 680 40.84 -0.18 -22.16
CA LYS A 680 40.27 -1.05 -21.11
C LYS A 680 39.53 -0.31 -20.01
N THR A 681 40.02 0.86 -19.61
CA THR A 681 39.39 1.67 -18.58
C THR A 681 38.02 2.15 -19.00
N ALA A 682 37.87 2.62 -20.26
CA ALA A 682 36.56 3.05 -20.78
C ALA A 682 35.56 1.86 -20.84
N TYR A 683 36.00 0.70 -21.31
CA TYR A 683 35.14 -0.49 -21.33
C TYR A 683 34.72 -0.91 -19.91
N ARG A 684 35.65 -0.90 -18.95
CA ARG A 684 35.30 -1.18 -17.54
C ARG A 684 34.29 -0.18 -16.99
N THR A 685 34.46 1.11 -17.25
CA THR A 685 33.54 2.16 -16.81
C THR A 685 32.15 1.96 -17.41
N ILE A 686 32.05 1.71 -18.72
CA ILE A 686 30.75 1.48 -19.39
C ILE A 686 30.06 0.21 -18.85
N LEU A 687 30.80 -0.88 -18.68
CA LEU A 687 30.25 -2.13 -18.16
C LEU A 687 29.85 -2.04 -16.67
N LEU A 688 30.31 -1.02 -15.93
CA LEU A 688 29.90 -0.78 -14.56
C LEU A 688 28.63 0.07 -14.43
N LEU A 689 28.20 0.75 -15.51
CA LEU A 689 26.99 1.60 -15.48
C LEU A 689 25.75 0.91 -14.91
N PRO A 690 25.44 -0.36 -15.27
CA PRO A 690 24.28 -1.04 -14.71
C PRO A 690 24.29 -1.14 -13.18
N TRP A 691 25.47 -1.29 -12.61
CA TRP A 691 25.64 -1.39 -11.15
C TRP A 691 25.75 -0.02 -10.45
N ALA A 692 26.17 1.01 -11.20
CA ALA A 692 26.33 2.37 -10.67
C ALA A 692 24.99 3.13 -10.57
N ILE A 693 24.01 2.75 -11.39
CA ILE A 693 22.65 3.31 -11.35
C ILE A 693 21.86 2.59 -10.26
N PRO A 694 21.08 3.29 -9.43
CA PRO A 694 20.20 2.63 -8.47
C PRO A 694 19.32 1.57 -9.14
N SER A 695 19.29 0.36 -8.57
CA SER A 695 18.64 -0.80 -9.19
C SER A 695 17.16 -0.57 -9.50
N TYR A 696 16.44 0.15 -8.64
CA TYR A 696 15.02 0.45 -8.85
C TYR A 696 14.77 1.30 -10.11
N ILE A 697 15.63 2.30 -10.40
CA ILE A 697 15.53 3.09 -11.63
C ILE A 697 15.77 2.20 -12.85
N SER A 698 16.82 1.37 -12.79
CA SER A 698 17.15 0.47 -13.90
C SER A 698 16.03 -0.52 -14.19
N VAL A 699 15.40 -1.08 -13.14
CA VAL A 699 14.29 -2.03 -13.29
C VAL A 699 13.08 -1.38 -13.93
N LEU A 700 12.70 -0.17 -13.49
CA LEU A 700 11.57 0.56 -14.06
C LEU A 700 11.81 0.97 -15.53
N VAL A 701 13.04 1.34 -15.89
CA VAL A 701 13.41 1.59 -17.29
C VAL A 701 13.24 0.30 -18.11
N TRP A 702 13.72 -0.84 -17.64
CA TRP A 702 13.53 -2.12 -18.31
C TRP A 702 12.06 -2.50 -18.41
N LYS A 703 11.24 -2.25 -17.35
CA LYS A 703 9.79 -2.47 -17.40
C LYS A 703 9.16 -1.71 -18.57
N GLY A 704 9.49 -0.41 -18.74
CA GLY A 704 9.02 0.39 -19.87
C GLY A 704 9.51 -0.11 -21.23
N MET A 705 10.76 -0.61 -21.30
CA MET A 705 11.32 -1.14 -22.56
C MET A 705 10.67 -2.47 -22.99
N PHE A 706 10.18 -3.29 -22.07
CA PHE A 706 9.51 -4.58 -22.35
C PHE A 706 7.99 -4.46 -22.46
N GLN A 707 7.42 -3.27 -22.36
CA GLN A 707 5.99 -3.06 -22.67
C GLN A 707 5.70 -3.38 -24.15
N PRO A 708 4.46 -3.70 -24.53
CA PRO A 708 4.08 -3.96 -25.91
C PRO A 708 4.53 -2.89 -26.89
N GLU A 709 4.45 -1.62 -26.49
CA GLU A 709 4.90 -0.45 -27.25
C GLU A 709 6.33 0.00 -26.90
N GLY A 710 7.05 -0.84 -26.17
CA GLY A 710 8.38 -0.53 -25.70
C GLY A 710 9.46 -0.78 -26.75
N LEU A 711 10.63 -0.18 -26.51
CA LEU A 711 11.78 -0.22 -27.42
C LEU A 711 12.17 -1.65 -27.85
N VAL A 712 11.98 -2.66 -27.01
CA VAL A 712 12.34 -4.05 -27.34
C VAL A 712 11.47 -4.57 -28.47
N ASN A 713 10.15 -4.36 -28.41
CA ASN A 713 9.23 -4.73 -29.47
C ASN A 713 9.47 -3.94 -30.74
N ASP A 714 9.74 -2.63 -30.64
CA ASP A 714 10.09 -1.78 -31.78
C ASP A 714 11.32 -2.31 -32.52
N VAL A 715 12.39 -2.66 -31.81
CA VAL A 715 13.64 -3.19 -32.39
C VAL A 715 13.44 -4.57 -33.00
N LEU A 716 12.62 -5.42 -32.40
CA LEU A 716 12.35 -6.77 -32.91
C LEU A 716 11.30 -6.78 -34.02
N GLY A 717 10.56 -5.70 -34.20
CA GLY A 717 9.42 -5.62 -35.12
C GLY A 717 8.28 -6.56 -34.73
N THR A 718 8.06 -6.73 -33.43
CA THR A 718 7.07 -7.63 -32.84
C THR A 718 6.14 -6.88 -31.91
N ASN A 719 5.03 -7.50 -31.51
CA ASN A 719 4.11 -6.99 -30.51
C ASN A 719 3.91 -8.06 -29.41
N LEU A 720 5.02 -8.50 -28.80
CA LEU A 720 5.01 -9.56 -27.79
C LEU A 720 4.72 -8.98 -26.39
N HIS A 721 3.88 -9.69 -25.65
CA HIS A 721 3.49 -9.31 -24.28
C HIS A 721 4.40 -9.96 -23.26
N PHE A 722 5.68 -9.58 -23.28
CA PHE A 722 6.72 -10.20 -22.47
C PHE A 722 6.38 -10.30 -20.98
N LEU A 723 5.73 -9.29 -20.40
CA LEU A 723 5.43 -9.23 -18.97
C LEU A 723 4.07 -9.84 -18.61
N ALA A 724 3.18 -10.00 -19.58
CA ALA A 724 1.85 -10.59 -19.36
C ALA A 724 1.83 -12.11 -19.54
N GLU A 725 2.80 -12.67 -20.29
CA GLU A 725 2.90 -14.13 -20.47
C GLU A 725 3.84 -14.75 -19.43
N PRO A 726 3.47 -15.86 -18.78
CA PRO A 726 4.27 -16.51 -17.73
C PRO A 726 5.72 -16.75 -18.12
N THR A 727 5.95 -17.38 -19.29
CA THR A 727 7.31 -17.69 -19.77
C THR A 727 8.08 -16.42 -20.16
N GLY A 728 7.40 -15.47 -20.79
CA GLY A 728 7.95 -14.15 -21.15
C GLY A 728 8.42 -13.40 -19.91
N ALA A 729 7.55 -13.26 -18.91
CA ALA A 729 7.85 -12.61 -17.65
C ALA A 729 9.03 -13.25 -16.92
N GLN A 730 9.06 -14.58 -16.82
CA GLN A 730 10.18 -15.32 -16.20
C GLN A 730 11.52 -15.08 -16.92
N ILE A 731 11.51 -15.05 -18.23
CA ILE A 731 12.73 -14.75 -19.02
C ILE A 731 13.18 -13.31 -18.79
N VAL A 732 12.27 -12.36 -18.81
CA VAL A 732 12.59 -10.94 -18.64
C VAL A 732 13.15 -10.65 -17.25
N VAL A 733 12.54 -11.16 -16.18
CA VAL A 733 13.05 -10.94 -14.82
C VAL A 733 14.47 -11.53 -14.68
N ILE A 734 14.72 -12.74 -15.19
CA ILE A 734 16.05 -13.36 -15.19
C ILE A 734 17.05 -12.51 -15.99
N PHE A 735 16.68 -12.07 -17.17
CA PHE A 735 17.53 -11.24 -18.03
C PHE A 735 17.94 -9.92 -17.35
N VAL A 736 16.97 -9.20 -16.79
CA VAL A 736 17.22 -7.91 -16.14
C VAL A 736 18.13 -8.09 -14.92
N ASN A 737 17.91 -9.15 -14.12
CA ASN A 737 18.80 -9.41 -12.98
C ASN A 737 20.21 -9.82 -13.40
N ILE A 738 20.36 -10.59 -14.49
CA ILE A 738 21.69 -10.89 -15.07
C ILE A 738 22.40 -9.59 -15.45
N TRP A 739 21.68 -8.69 -16.12
CA TRP A 739 22.24 -7.40 -16.54
C TRP A 739 22.72 -6.56 -15.36
N LEU A 740 21.99 -6.57 -14.23
CA LEU A 740 22.37 -5.87 -13.00
C LEU A 740 23.55 -6.51 -12.27
N GLY A 741 23.65 -7.84 -12.23
CA GLY A 741 24.60 -8.55 -11.38
C GLY A 741 25.98 -8.81 -12.03
N VAL A 742 26.04 -8.91 -13.36
CA VAL A 742 27.29 -9.20 -14.11
C VAL A 742 28.41 -8.21 -13.81
N PRO A 743 28.20 -6.87 -13.74
CA PRO A 743 29.24 -5.91 -13.46
C PRO A 743 29.96 -6.13 -12.13
N PHE A 744 29.23 -6.40 -11.07
CA PHE A 744 29.81 -6.70 -9.75
C PHE A 744 30.70 -7.94 -9.79
N MET A 745 30.20 -9.02 -10.42
CA MET A 745 30.92 -10.28 -10.53
C MET A 745 32.19 -10.13 -11.40
N MET A 746 32.08 -9.38 -12.50
CA MET A 746 33.23 -9.03 -13.36
C MET A 746 34.31 -8.30 -12.58
N MET A 747 33.96 -7.32 -11.78
CA MET A 747 34.95 -6.54 -11.00
C MET A 747 35.62 -7.39 -9.93
N SER A 748 34.82 -8.14 -9.18
CA SER A 748 35.32 -9.03 -8.10
C SER A 748 36.27 -10.09 -8.66
N LEU A 749 35.91 -10.73 -9.77
CA LEU A 749 36.77 -11.72 -10.44
C LEU A 749 37.98 -11.11 -11.16
N SER A 750 37.88 -9.87 -11.66
CA SER A 750 39.03 -9.15 -12.18
C SER A 750 40.10 -8.91 -11.12
N GLY A 751 39.68 -8.57 -9.89
CA GLY A 751 40.60 -8.43 -8.74
C GLY A 751 41.27 -9.76 -8.40
N ALA A 752 40.48 -10.85 -8.32
CA ALA A 752 41.01 -12.19 -8.04
C ALA A 752 42.01 -12.68 -9.13
N LEU A 753 41.69 -12.44 -10.40
CA LEU A 753 42.56 -12.79 -11.53
C LEU A 753 43.88 -12.01 -11.48
N GLN A 754 43.88 -10.74 -11.05
CA GLN A 754 45.09 -9.91 -10.96
C GLN A 754 46.02 -10.36 -9.80
N ALA A 755 45.46 -11.04 -8.80
CA ALA A 755 46.25 -11.57 -7.69
C ALA A 755 47.00 -12.87 -8.05
N LEU A 756 46.73 -13.48 -9.19
CA LEU A 756 47.39 -14.72 -9.63
C LEU A 756 48.81 -14.40 -10.14
N PRO A 757 49.85 -15.20 -9.76
CA PRO A 757 51.21 -14.99 -10.20
C PRO A 757 51.35 -15.10 -11.74
N SER A 758 51.98 -14.08 -12.38
CA SER A 758 52.19 -14.07 -13.84
C SER A 758 53.12 -15.17 -14.33
N ASP A 759 54.07 -15.56 -13.46
CA ASP A 759 55.10 -16.55 -13.76
C ASP A 759 54.52 -17.92 -14.18
N MET A 760 53.40 -18.30 -13.57
CA MET A 760 52.71 -19.52 -13.91
C MET A 760 52.15 -19.52 -15.36
N TYR A 761 51.68 -18.36 -15.82
CA TYR A 761 51.16 -18.19 -17.18
C TYR A 761 52.28 -18.11 -18.22
N GLU A 762 53.42 -17.52 -17.82
CA GLU A 762 54.60 -17.49 -18.67
C GLU A 762 55.22 -18.89 -18.85
N ALA A 763 55.32 -19.66 -17.80
CA ALA A 763 55.75 -21.07 -17.85
C ALA A 763 54.82 -21.90 -18.73
N ALA A 764 53.52 -21.79 -18.57
CA ALA A 764 52.54 -22.51 -19.40
C ALA A 764 52.63 -22.16 -20.89
N LYS A 765 52.95 -20.90 -21.21
CA LYS A 765 53.22 -20.48 -22.62
C LYS A 765 54.50 -21.05 -23.16
N LEU A 766 55.54 -21.17 -22.35
CA LEU A 766 56.84 -21.79 -22.75
C LEU A 766 56.66 -23.27 -23.00
N ASP A 767 55.79 -23.95 -22.26
CA ASP A 767 55.44 -25.34 -22.43
C ASP A 767 54.46 -25.60 -23.58
N GLY A 768 54.02 -24.52 -24.29
CA GLY A 768 53.09 -24.63 -25.43
C GLY A 768 51.66 -24.98 -25.08
N VAL A 769 51.24 -24.78 -23.84
CA VAL A 769 49.89 -25.09 -23.35
C VAL A 769 48.85 -24.16 -24.03
N GLY A 770 47.80 -24.74 -24.60
CA GLY A 770 46.72 -24.02 -25.24
C GLY A 770 45.90 -23.15 -24.26
N ALA A 771 45.19 -22.16 -24.78
CA ALA A 771 44.41 -21.22 -23.94
C ALA A 771 43.31 -21.93 -23.13
N TRP A 772 42.68 -22.94 -23.68
CA TRP A 772 41.63 -23.71 -22.97
C TRP A 772 42.20 -24.57 -21.84
N ASP A 773 43.37 -25.19 -22.10
CA ASP A 773 44.04 -26.00 -21.06
C ASP A 773 44.61 -25.13 -19.94
N THR A 774 45.15 -23.94 -20.30
CA THR A 774 45.56 -22.91 -19.32
C THR A 774 44.38 -22.50 -18.48
N PHE A 775 43.22 -22.24 -19.07
CA PHE A 775 42.00 -21.88 -18.35
C PHE A 775 41.59 -23.01 -17.39
N ARG A 776 41.46 -24.23 -17.90
CA ARG A 776 40.87 -25.35 -17.15
C ARG A 776 41.79 -25.86 -16.03
N HIS A 777 43.09 -25.91 -16.30
CA HIS A 777 44.04 -26.56 -15.40
C HIS A 777 44.86 -25.59 -14.55
N LEU A 778 44.94 -24.30 -14.96
CA LEU A 778 45.71 -23.28 -14.26
C LEU A 778 44.79 -22.19 -13.65
N THR A 779 44.03 -21.48 -14.52
CA THR A 779 43.22 -20.33 -14.05
C THR A 779 42.11 -20.75 -13.10
N LEU A 780 41.24 -21.67 -13.51
CA LEU A 780 40.06 -22.08 -12.76
C LEU A 780 40.37 -22.70 -11.38
N PRO A 781 41.38 -23.62 -11.25
CA PRO A 781 41.73 -24.17 -9.94
C PRO A 781 42.28 -23.11 -8.97
N ASN A 782 43.10 -22.16 -9.48
CA ASN A 782 43.66 -21.10 -8.63
C ASN A 782 42.63 -20.02 -8.25
N LEU A 783 41.56 -19.82 -9.05
CA LEU A 783 40.48 -18.94 -8.71
C LEU A 783 39.45 -19.56 -7.75
N LYS A 784 39.54 -20.87 -7.47
CA LYS A 784 38.54 -21.58 -6.65
C LYS A 784 38.34 -20.91 -5.29
N SER A 785 39.39 -20.40 -4.67
CA SER A 785 39.36 -19.70 -3.39
C SER A 785 38.54 -18.38 -3.43
N ALA A 786 38.42 -17.74 -4.58
CA ALA A 786 37.59 -16.56 -4.79
C ALA A 786 36.20 -16.90 -5.34
N LEU A 787 36.14 -17.86 -6.29
CA LEU A 787 34.87 -18.27 -6.92
C LEU A 787 33.88 -18.88 -5.92
N VAL A 788 34.36 -19.73 -5.02
CA VAL A 788 33.48 -20.43 -4.05
C VAL A 788 32.76 -19.43 -3.13
N PRO A 789 33.44 -18.51 -2.43
CA PRO A 789 32.77 -17.51 -1.59
C PRO A 789 31.89 -16.57 -2.39
N LEU A 790 32.32 -16.11 -3.57
CA LEU A 790 31.53 -15.21 -4.41
C LEU A 790 30.26 -15.88 -4.95
N SER A 791 30.33 -17.16 -5.34
CA SER A 791 29.16 -17.91 -5.78
C SER A 791 28.16 -18.13 -4.65
N LEU A 792 28.66 -18.43 -3.44
CA LEU A 792 27.81 -18.58 -2.25
C LEU A 792 27.10 -17.25 -1.89
N LEU A 793 27.87 -16.17 -1.85
CA LEU A 793 27.31 -14.85 -1.57
C LEU A 793 26.30 -14.44 -2.65
N GLY A 794 26.64 -14.68 -3.92
CA GLY A 794 25.74 -14.42 -5.05
C GLY A 794 24.45 -15.24 -4.97
N PHE A 795 24.54 -16.51 -4.53
CA PHE A 795 23.37 -17.37 -4.33
C PHE A 795 22.45 -16.80 -3.24
N ILE A 796 22.98 -16.51 -2.06
CA ILE A 796 22.19 -15.97 -0.94
C ILE A 796 21.54 -14.63 -1.33
N TRP A 797 22.28 -13.75 -2.00
CA TRP A 797 21.79 -12.46 -2.44
C TRP A 797 20.67 -12.59 -3.47
N THR A 798 20.89 -13.39 -4.51
CA THR A 798 19.91 -13.59 -5.59
C THR A 798 18.66 -14.32 -5.09
N PHE A 799 18.80 -15.27 -4.18
CA PHE A 799 17.68 -16.00 -3.58
C PHE A 799 16.70 -15.06 -2.85
N ASN A 800 17.21 -13.95 -2.30
CA ASN A 800 16.43 -12.94 -1.57
C ASN A 800 16.29 -11.63 -2.37
N MET A 801 16.43 -11.66 -3.70
CA MET A 801 16.37 -10.44 -4.52
C MET A 801 14.91 -10.01 -4.76
N PHE A 802 14.37 -9.24 -3.84
CA PHE A 802 13.00 -8.74 -3.86
C PHE A 802 12.76 -7.73 -5.00
N ASN A 803 13.57 -6.68 -5.09
CA ASN A 803 13.29 -5.48 -5.88
C ASN A 803 13.06 -5.73 -7.37
N VAL A 804 13.78 -6.68 -7.98
CA VAL A 804 13.67 -6.94 -9.43
C VAL A 804 12.31 -7.53 -9.76
N ILE A 805 11.86 -8.52 -8.99
CA ILE A 805 10.55 -9.16 -9.18
C ILE A 805 9.44 -8.17 -8.88
N TYR A 806 9.45 -7.55 -7.70
CA TYR A 806 8.41 -6.66 -7.25
C TYR A 806 8.19 -5.47 -8.20
N LEU A 807 9.26 -4.78 -8.63
CA LEU A 807 9.14 -3.60 -9.49
C LEU A 807 8.84 -3.94 -10.95
N LEU A 808 9.26 -5.10 -11.46
CA LEU A 808 9.10 -5.46 -12.86
C LEU A 808 7.74 -6.09 -13.16
N THR A 809 7.34 -7.07 -12.35
CA THR A 809 6.18 -7.93 -12.56
C THR A 809 5.23 -8.00 -11.37
N ASP A 810 5.64 -7.51 -10.21
CA ASP A 810 4.89 -7.64 -8.95
C ASP A 810 4.53 -9.11 -8.62
N GLY A 811 5.45 -10.05 -8.92
CA GLY A 811 5.21 -11.48 -8.79
C GLY A 811 4.45 -12.13 -9.95
N GLY A 812 3.65 -11.37 -10.67
CA GLY A 812 2.75 -11.84 -11.74
C GLY A 812 3.43 -12.39 -13.00
N PRO A 813 2.64 -12.85 -13.99
CA PRO A 813 1.17 -12.90 -14.00
C PRO A 813 0.59 -13.90 -12.99
N ASP A 814 -0.57 -13.56 -12.41
CA ASP A 814 -1.26 -14.37 -11.41
C ASP A 814 -2.29 -15.27 -12.11
N LEU A 815 -2.04 -16.57 -12.15
CA LEU A 815 -2.93 -17.55 -12.77
C LEU A 815 -3.90 -18.19 -11.77
N TYR A 816 -3.58 -18.14 -10.49
CA TYR A 816 -4.38 -18.75 -9.42
C TYR A 816 -4.34 -17.85 -8.20
N PHE A 817 -5.52 -17.52 -7.69
CA PHE A 817 -5.63 -16.67 -6.51
C PHE A 817 -5.10 -17.37 -5.23
N GLY A 818 -4.52 -16.59 -4.33
CA GLY A 818 -3.93 -17.14 -3.10
C GLY A 818 -2.69 -18.01 -3.32
N GLU A 819 -2.30 -18.22 -4.58
CA GLU A 819 -1.06 -18.85 -4.94
C GLU A 819 -0.01 -17.83 -5.38
N PRO A 820 1.28 -18.13 -5.20
CA PRO A 820 2.32 -17.27 -5.74
C PRO A 820 2.15 -17.01 -7.23
N GLY A 821 2.36 -15.81 -7.71
CA GLY A 821 2.39 -15.47 -9.13
C GLY A 821 3.49 -16.21 -9.89
N GLN A 822 3.49 -16.12 -11.20
CA GLN A 822 4.38 -16.93 -12.06
C GLN A 822 5.84 -16.51 -11.99
N THR A 823 6.13 -15.29 -11.55
CA THR A 823 7.49 -14.81 -11.32
C THR A 823 7.81 -14.63 -9.84
N ASP A 824 6.90 -14.95 -8.95
CA ASP A 824 7.17 -14.91 -7.53
C ASP A 824 8.32 -15.81 -7.13
N ILE A 825 9.19 -15.24 -6.34
CA ILE A 825 10.17 -15.98 -5.56
C ILE A 825 9.71 -16.01 -4.09
N LEU A 826 10.26 -16.90 -3.30
CA LEU A 826 9.82 -17.09 -1.91
C LEU A 826 9.72 -15.78 -1.11
N ILE A 827 10.64 -14.84 -1.30
CA ILE A 827 10.64 -13.58 -0.54
C ILE A 827 9.57 -12.59 -0.99
N THR A 828 9.21 -12.55 -2.30
CA THR A 828 8.13 -11.68 -2.78
C THR A 828 6.79 -12.22 -2.33
N TYR A 829 6.58 -13.51 -2.40
CA TYR A 829 5.36 -14.14 -1.88
C TYR A 829 5.19 -13.97 -0.37
N VAL A 830 6.28 -14.06 0.42
CA VAL A 830 6.22 -13.75 1.86
C VAL A 830 5.78 -12.31 2.12
N TYR A 831 6.20 -11.39 1.27
CA TYR A 831 5.76 -9.99 1.35
C TYR A 831 4.25 -9.88 1.15
N ASP A 832 3.70 -10.54 0.13
CA ASP A 832 2.27 -10.53 -0.14
C ASP A 832 1.47 -11.11 1.02
N VAL A 833 1.86 -12.29 1.53
CA VAL A 833 1.23 -12.92 2.70
C VAL A 833 1.28 -12.03 3.94
N ALA A 834 2.39 -11.29 4.14
CA ALA A 834 2.53 -10.41 5.30
C ALA A 834 1.72 -9.12 5.16
N PHE A 835 1.82 -8.44 4.01
CA PHE A 835 1.39 -7.05 3.88
C PHE A 835 0.11 -6.88 3.05
N ARG A 836 -0.20 -7.79 2.13
CA ARG A 836 -1.46 -7.79 1.39
C ARG A 836 -2.53 -8.59 2.12
N ASP A 837 -2.15 -9.80 2.60
CA ASP A 837 -3.10 -10.68 3.30
C ASP A 837 -3.17 -10.38 4.81
N GLY A 838 -2.17 -9.70 5.36
CA GLY A 838 -2.08 -9.37 6.78
C GLY A 838 -1.81 -10.59 7.69
N ALA A 839 -1.38 -11.72 7.13
CA ALA A 839 -1.19 -12.98 7.83
C ALA A 839 0.25 -13.11 8.39
N TYR A 840 0.58 -12.32 9.40
CA TYR A 840 1.96 -12.21 9.93
C TYR A 840 2.53 -13.52 10.46
N GLY A 841 1.71 -14.35 11.12
CA GLY A 841 2.14 -15.66 11.63
C GLY A 841 2.56 -16.63 10.52
N VAL A 842 1.77 -16.68 9.44
CA VAL A 842 2.04 -17.50 8.25
C VAL A 842 3.28 -16.98 7.51
N ALA A 843 3.37 -15.67 7.28
CA ALA A 843 4.54 -15.04 6.65
C ALA A 843 5.83 -15.27 7.44
N ALA A 844 5.75 -15.23 8.78
CA ALA A 844 6.87 -15.57 9.65
C ALA A 844 7.27 -17.06 9.50
N ALA A 845 6.31 -17.98 9.37
CA ALA A 845 6.61 -19.40 9.14
C ALA A 845 7.29 -19.61 7.78
N TRP A 846 6.83 -18.95 6.70
CA TRP A 846 7.52 -18.94 5.41
C TRP A 846 8.96 -18.42 5.54
N SER A 847 9.16 -17.31 6.26
CA SER A 847 10.50 -16.75 6.48
C SER A 847 11.44 -17.71 7.20
N VAL A 848 10.94 -18.46 8.18
CA VAL A 848 11.69 -19.52 8.87
C VAL A 848 12.06 -20.66 7.90
N VAL A 849 11.14 -21.09 7.04
CA VAL A 849 11.40 -22.11 6.01
C VAL A 849 12.48 -21.63 5.05
N ILE A 850 12.41 -20.42 4.55
CA ILE A 850 13.43 -19.78 3.70
C ILE A 850 14.80 -19.79 4.40
N PHE A 851 14.85 -19.37 5.65
CA PHE A 851 16.07 -19.34 6.44
C PHE A 851 16.69 -20.75 6.57
N MET A 852 15.87 -21.77 6.85
CA MET A 852 16.32 -23.17 6.97
C MET A 852 16.82 -23.71 5.62
N MET A 853 16.18 -23.37 4.51
CA MET A 853 16.63 -23.76 3.17
C MET A 853 18.01 -23.17 2.84
N LEU A 854 18.19 -21.86 3.08
CA LEU A 854 19.47 -21.18 2.87
C LEU A 854 20.57 -21.71 3.79
N LEU A 855 20.25 -22.02 5.05
CA LEU A 855 21.20 -22.62 5.99
C LEU A 855 21.65 -24.00 5.53
N ALA A 856 20.71 -24.85 5.12
CA ALA A 856 20.99 -26.20 4.61
C ALA A 856 21.84 -26.16 3.33
N PHE A 857 21.49 -25.25 2.41
CA PHE A 857 22.27 -25.03 1.19
C PHE A 857 23.69 -24.56 1.52
N SER A 858 23.83 -23.50 2.33
CA SER A 858 25.14 -22.92 2.68
C SER A 858 26.02 -23.93 3.37
N TRP A 859 25.49 -24.71 4.31
CA TRP A 859 26.24 -25.77 5.00
C TRP A 859 26.70 -26.86 4.04
N THR A 860 25.80 -27.36 3.18
CA THR A 860 26.12 -28.41 2.19
C THR A 860 27.16 -27.89 1.17
N TYR A 861 27.01 -26.66 0.69
CA TYR A 861 27.93 -26.02 -0.26
C TYR A 861 29.32 -25.86 0.34
N MET A 862 29.43 -25.28 1.54
CA MET A 862 30.72 -25.11 2.24
C MET A 862 31.41 -26.45 2.52
N LYS A 863 30.66 -27.49 2.95
CA LYS A 863 31.19 -28.83 3.20
C LYS A 863 31.71 -29.48 1.92
N ARG A 864 30.99 -29.34 0.79
CA ARG A 864 31.41 -29.95 -0.50
C ARG A 864 32.57 -29.26 -1.18
N THR A 865 32.70 -27.95 -0.97
CA THR A 865 33.73 -27.14 -1.63
C THR A 865 35.02 -27.04 -0.82
N ASN A 866 35.06 -27.53 0.42
CA ASN A 866 36.15 -27.36 1.40
C ASN A 866 36.49 -25.88 1.60
N ALA A 867 35.50 -24.99 1.55
CA ALA A 867 35.68 -23.55 1.64
C ALA A 867 36.32 -23.12 2.97
N THR A 868 36.13 -23.90 4.02
CA THR A 868 36.70 -23.62 5.35
C THR A 868 38.18 -23.99 5.47
N GLU A 869 38.69 -24.92 4.67
CA GLU A 869 40.11 -25.31 4.66
C GLU A 869 40.99 -24.35 3.81
N ALA A 870 40.37 -23.66 2.84
CA ALA A 870 41.08 -22.69 1.99
C ALA A 870 41.31 -21.32 2.68
N ALA A 871 40.66 -21.05 3.83
CA ALA A 871 40.75 -19.81 4.60
C ALA A 871 41.63 -19.94 5.87
N ALA A 872 42.15 -21.12 6.18
CA ALA A 872 43.07 -21.39 7.25
C ALA A 872 44.53 -21.53 6.70
#